data_a4e05151e869b941607a29ad62cb63ea
#
_entry.id   a4e05151e869b941607a29ad62cb63ea
#
_cell.length_a   1.000
_cell.length_b   1.000
_cell.length_c   1.000
_cell.angle_alpha   90.00
_cell.angle_beta   90.00
_cell.angle_gamma   90.00
#
_symmetry.space_group_name_H-M   'P 1'
#
loop_
_entity.id
_entity.type
_entity.pdbx_description
1 polymer ?
#
loop_
_entity_poly.entity_id
_entity_poly.type
_entity_poly.pdbx_seq_one_letter_code
_entity_poly.pdbx_strand_id
1 'polypeptide(L)'
;MKRRTIGVLLLLAALACVWIFGLLDKRAQWMNLQYSMAFRDGKYAFDETDEYGLVNNGPSFDLPAGEYRLTFNIDADGENAIQFSSENGVHIEPDSLAVMPHSGRQTVMFTLEKAAKAVEIQAVYVDGTYMDVYEISLEGTAYADNRFTLTFAALLLAGLSALYRKEKARAADADSLPMERMRVALILLAAVAFASIPTMKDSLTYGLDTAFHIARIRNLADGLRAGQFPVRVGGFSYNGYGAVTSVFYPDFLLTPLALMLLGGASVPYMMHIWIVAINALAAAATYACARRMLGGRMKAAGAAVLYTLSADRLMSLYTRAAMGEMMALSLFPLFVWGLWEVLRGDKTRWGLLALGATCIFQCHMISTLLCVGVALAMGAASLPRVIREKRWMPLIYAAVTTVLLNLFVLVPMATFSRQGVSAGSTLTDSAYWLLEPAQLFLDAIEGQGSNTGRVIAGMNTDAIVLGLPLLAGVFIAGYRAATGEGRTMRRALALGLFGAALAFCCTTLSPWRAVNEQLGGLLNYVQMPFRMLTMASFFMALCGGEALCGWRTKKRGEVCALALLVLCAACVHPLLSDHALSTDILPYGREDFQAVNMDYRLPNMRESTTEDTDIHIEGGAQAAEYRKAGTHITAQIQADRDAKLTVPLFAFAGYEASVEGQKMKVEADELDRLTVCLPAGTKGRLDIRYVGIGYWRIADAVSLALLAGRAIGRRRKAERV
;
A
#
# COMPACT_ATOMS: atom_id res chain seq x y z
N MET A 1 13.07 42.65 18.35
CA MET A 1 12.49 41.62 17.47
C MET A 1 11.81 40.57 18.37
N LYS A 2 10.50 40.35 18.28
CA LYS A 2 9.77 39.44 19.18
C LYS A 2 10.27 38.01 18.96
N ARG A 3 10.51 37.21 20.00
CA ARG A 3 10.94 35.79 19.94
C ARG A 3 10.20 34.93 18.87
N ARG A 4 8.98 35.33 18.51
CA ARG A 4 8.15 34.73 17.46
C ARG A 4 8.73 34.93 16.05
N THR A 5 9.25 36.12 15.74
CA THR A 5 9.85 36.44 14.46
C THR A 5 11.16 35.67 14.25
N ILE A 6 11.94 35.50 15.33
CA ILE A 6 13.18 34.73 15.31
C ILE A 6 12.89 33.23 15.04
N GLY A 7 11.87 32.64 15.69
CA GLY A 7 11.49 31.23 15.46
C GLY A 7 11.01 30.96 14.04
N VAL A 8 10.25 31.90 13.46
CA VAL A 8 9.79 31.78 12.05
C VAL A 8 10.97 31.97 11.08
N LEU A 9 11.88 32.92 11.37
CA LEU A 9 13.08 33.14 10.55
C LEU A 9 14.04 31.95 10.61
N LEU A 10 14.22 31.32 11.79
CA LEU A 10 15.03 30.11 11.94
C LEU A 10 14.40 28.91 11.21
N LEU A 11 13.08 28.81 11.24
CA LEU A 11 12.37 27.77 10.50
C LEU A 11 12.49 27.99 8.98
N LEU A 12 12.34 29.24 8.52
CA LEU A 12 12.52 29.57 7.09
C LEU A 12 13.98 29.43 6.66
N ALA A 13 14.95 29.76 7.51
CA ALA A 13 16.36 29.54 7.25
C ALA A 13 16.70 28.05 7.22
N ALA A 14 16.15 27.23 8.14
CA ALA A 14 16.32 25.77 8.11
C ALA A 14 15.70 25.16 6.85
N LEU A 15 14.52 25.64 6.43
CA LEU A 15 13.87 25.23 5.20
C LEU A 15 14.67 25.66 3.96
N ALA A 16 15.21 26.87 3.96
CA ALA A 16 16.08 27.35 2.88
C ALA A 16 17.40 26.54 2.83
N CYS A 17 18.01 26.24 3.98
CA CYS A 17 19.18 25.37 4.04
C CYS A 17 18.87 23.97 3.53
N VAL A 18 17.77 23.34 3.97
CA VAL A 18 17.35 22.02 3.50
C VAL A 18 17.05 22.06 2.00
N TRP A 19 16.47 23.15 1.50
CA TRP A 19 16.22 23.35 0.05
C TRP A 19 17.53 23.52 -0.74
N ILE A 20 18.47 24.30 -0.24
CA ILE A 20 19.78 24.51 -0.84
C ILE A 20 20.62 23.22 -0.76
N PHE A 21 20.64 22.55 0.39
CA PHE A 21 21.33 21.26 0.54
C PHE A 21 20.67 20.17 -0.30
N GLY A 22 19.33 20.11 -0.41
CA GLY A 22 18.63 19.19 -1.29
C GLY A 22 18.91 19.42 -2.78
N LEU A 23 19.18 20.67 -3.20
CA LEU A 23 19.64 21.01 -4.56
C LEU A 23 21.11 20.66 -4.80
N LEU A 24 21.91 20.61 -3.73
CA LEU A 24 23.36 20.36 -3.80
C LEU A 24 23.71 18.91 -3.40
N ASP A 25 22.76 18.15 -2.85
CA ASP A 25 22.98 16.79 -2.42
C ASP A 25 23.03 15.85 -3.63
N LYS A 26 24.23 15.61 -4.09
CA LYS A 26 24.53 14.56 -5.07
C LYS A 26 24.65 13.25 -4.30
N ARG A 27 23.56 12.51 -4.15
CA ARG A 27 23.60 11.17 -3.56
C ARG A 27 24.07 10.17 -4.60
N ALA A 28 25.11 9.43 -4.29
CA ALA A 28 25.46 8.26 -5.05
C ALA A 28 24.37 7.19 -4.85
N GLN A 29 23.75 6.77 -5.95
CA GLN A 29 22.87 5.60 -5.97
C GLN A 29 23.69 4.40 -6.40
N TRP A 30 23.62 3.33 -5.63
CA TRP A 30 24.24 2.08 -5.99
C TRP A 30 23.15 1.02 -6.16
N MET A 31 23.16 0.34 -7.29
CA MET A 31 22.21 -0.72 -7.63
C MET A 31 22.97 -1.91 -8.22
N ASN A 32 22.78 -3.08 -7.64
CA ASN A 32 23.09 -4.33 -8.31
C ASN A 32 21.91 -4.72 -9.18
N LEU A 33 22.13 -4.92 -10.47
CA LEU A 33 21.08 -5.28 -11.40
C LEU A 33 20.82 -6.77 -11.31
N GLN A 34 19.55 -7.14 -11.10
CA GLN A 34 19.10 -8.51 -11.16
C GLN A 34 18.41 -8.76 -12.51
N TYR A 35 18.73 -9.88 -13.13
CA TYR A 35 18.26 -10.23 -14.45
C TYR A 35 17.19 -11.31 -14.40
N SER A 36 16.42 -11.43 -15.49
CA SER A 36 15.34 -12.40 -15.64
C SER A 36 15.81 -13.86 -15.65
N MET A 37 17.06 -14.11 -16.01
CA MET A 37 17.67 -15.45 -15.96
C MET A 37 17.96 -15.89 -14.54
N ALA A 38 17.98 -17.19 -14.31
CA ALA A 38 18.28 -17.75 -13.00
C ALA A 38 19.74 -17.52 -12.62
N PHE A 39 19.96 -16.81 -11.50
CA PHE A 39 21.28 -16.66 -10.91
C PHE A 39 21.66 -17.98 -10.20
N ARG A 40 22.69 -18.66 -10.70
CA ARG A 40 23.16 -19.93 -10.17
C ARG A 40 24.66 -19.88 -9.95
N ASP A 41 25.13 -20.46 -8.86
CA ASP A 41 26.57 -20.55 -8.54
C ASP A 41 27.31 -19.20 -8.59
N GLY A 42 26.61 -18.10 -8.25
CA GLY A 42 27.18 -16.75 -8.20
C GLY A 42 27.27 -16.04 -9.55
N LYS A 43 26.59 -16.52 -10.60
CA LYS A 43 26.58 -15.92 -11.95
C LYS A 43 25.28 -16.16 -12.72
N TYR A 44 25.06 -15.36 -13.75
CA TYR A 44 24.15 -15.65 -14.87
C TYR A 44 25.01 -16.24 -16.00
N ALA A 45 24.67 -17.43 -16.49
CA ALA A 45 25.48 -18.13 -17.45
C ALA A 45 24.73 -18.33 -18.76
N PHE A 46 25.41 -18.05 -19.86
CA PHE A 46 25.03 -18.43 -21.24
C PHE A 46 26.02 -19.44 -21.76
N ASP A 47 25.58 -20.39 -22.55
CA ASP A 47 26.42 -21.43 -23.14
C ASP A 47 26.08 -21.66 -24.63
N GLU A 48 26.84 -22.52 -25.28
CA GLU A 48 26.69 -22.83 -26.70
C GLU A 48 25.33 -23.42 -27.10
N THR A 49 24.47 -23.75 -26.16
CA THR A 49 23.10 -24.20 -26.40
C THR A 49 22.10 -23.06 -26.47
N ASP A 50 22.50 -21.86 -26.06
CA ASP A 50 21.71 -20.65 -26.13
C ASP A 50 21.79 -20.03 -27.53
N GLU A 51 20.71 -19.39 -27.98
CA GLU A 51 20.69 -18.71 -29.28
C GLU A 51 21.46 -17.38 -29.18
N TYR A 52 22.31 -17.11 -30.21
CA TYR A 52 22.96 -15.79 -30.32
C TYR A 52 21.92 -14.67 -30.47
N GLY A 53 22.18 -13.57 -29.82
CA GLY A 53 21.23 -12.46 -29.68
C GLY A 53 20.28 -12.64 -28.53
N LEU A 54 20.42 -13.72 -27.72
CA LEU A 54 19.69 -13.88 -26.50
C LEU A 54 20.04 -12.72 -25.53
N VAL A 55 19.02 -12.05 -25.05
CA VAL A 55 19.14 -10.88 -24.18
C VAL A 55 18.72 -11.27 -22.79
N ASN A 56 19.60 -11.07 -21.84
CA ASN A 56 19.22 -11.13 -20.44
C ASN A 56 18.69 -9.76 -20.03
N ASN A 57 17.35 -9.62 -20.04
CA ASN A 57 16.69 -8.38 -19.69
C ASN A 57 16.91 -8.06 -18.21
N GLY A 58 17.51 -6.93 -17.98
CA GLY A 58 17.66 -6.37 -16.64
C GLY A 58 16.37 -5.72 -16.14
N PRO A 59 16.37 -5.24 -14.90
CA PRO A 59 15.27 -4.48 -14.36
C PRO A 59 15.09 -3.18 -15.13
N SER A 60 13.85 -2.80 -15.38
CA SER A 60 13.48 -1.52 -15.98
C SER A 60 13.29 -0.46 -14.89
N PHE A 61 13.99 0.67 -14.97
CA PHE A 61 13.97 1.72 -13.94
C PHE A 61 14.10 3.12 -14.54
N ASP A 62 13.60 4.12 -13.81
CA ASP A 62 13.72 5.52 -14.21
C ASP A 62 15.04 6.09 -13.69
N LEU A 63 15.85 6.64 -14.61
CA LEU A 63 17.08 7.34 -14.25
C LEU A 63 16.89 8.86 -14.37
N PRO A 64 17.07 9.63 -13.31
CA PRO A 64 17.11 11.09 -13.40
C PRO A 64 18.34 11.58 -14.18
N ALA A 65 18.31 12.83 -14.63
CA ALA A 65 19.49 13.47 -15.22
C ALA A 65 20.66 13.44 -14.22
N GLY A 66 21.84 13.06 -14.66
CA GLY A 66 23.02 12.96 -13.79
C GLY A 66 24.17 12.21 -14.43
N GLU A 67 25.25 12.02 -13.66
CA GLU A 67 26.43 11.24 -14.03
C GLU A 67 26.30 9.84 -13.42
N TYR A 68 26.58 8.82 -14.21
CA TYR A 68 26.44 7.42 -13.82
C TYR A 68 27.73 6.65 -14.07
N ARG A 69 27.99 5.68 -13.20
CA ARG A 69 29.09 4.72 -13.34
C ARG A 69 28.48 3.32 -13.41
N LEU A 70 28.64 2.67 -14.57
CA LEU A 70 28.29 1.26 -14.75
C LEU A 70 29.54 0.41 -14.50
N THR A 71 29.47 -0.52 -13.57
CA THR A 71 30.51 -1.52 -13.36
C THR A 71 29.93 -2.88 -13.68
N PHE A 72 30.58 -3.63 -14.56
CA PHE A 72 30.19 -4.99 -14.88
C PHE A 72 31.40 -5.92 -14.80
N ASN A 73 31.13 -7.17 -14.40
CA ASN A 73 32.11 -8.24 -14.36
C ASN A 73 31.56 -9.41 -15.18
N ILE A 74 32.07 -9.54 -16.40
CA ILE A 74 31.65 -10.53 -17.38
C ILE A 74 32.87 -11.26 -17.85
N ASP A 75 32.82 -12.60 -17.85
CA ASP A 75 33.82 -13.48 -18.47
C ASP A 75 33.16 -14.21 -19.64
N ALA A 76 33.76 -14.08 -20.80
CA ALA A 76 33.28 -14.67 -22.05
C ALA A 76 34.47 -15.01 -22.92
N ASP A 77 34.33 -15.96 -23.84
CA ASP A 77 35.37 -16.32 -24.79
C ASP A 77 35.13 -15.71 -26.21
N GLY A 78 33.98 -15.04 -26.41
CA GLY A 78 33.64 -14.29 -27.59
C GLY A 78 33.39 -12.80 -27.35
N GLU A 79 33.18 -12.01 -28.39
CA GLU A 79 32.79 -10.62 -28.31
C GLU A 79 31.28 -10.53 -28.01
N ASN A 80 30.93 -9.92 -26.85
CA ASN A 80 29.56 -9.77 -26.39
C ASN A 80 29.23 -8.28 -26.17
N ALA A 81 28.01 -7.96 -25.73
CA ALA A 81 27.61 -6.57 -25.58
C ALA A 81 26.76 -6.33 -24.32
N ILE A 82 26.89 -5.10 -23.79
CA ILE A 82 25.89 -4.51 -22.89
C ILE A 82 25.17 -3.43 -23.66
N GLN A 83 23.85 -3.51 -23.75
CA GLN A 83 23.00 -2.55 -24.45
C GLN A 83 22.13 -1.75 -23.48
N PHE A 84 21.84 -0.52 -23.89
CA PHE A 84 20.96 0.39 -23.13
C PHE A 84 19.71 0.66 -23.97
N SER A 85 18.55 0.62 -23.34
CA SER A 85 17.29 1.06 -23.93
C SER A 85 16.51 1.97 -22.99
N SER A 86 15.63 2.80 -23.53
CA SER A 86 14.71 3.63 -22.74
C SER A 86 13.37 3.81 -23.45
N GLU A 87 12.25 3.78 -22.68
CA GLU A 87 10.90 3.91 -23.24
C GLU A 87 10.61 5.31 -23.81
N ASN A 88 11.19 6.37 -23.23
CA ASN A 88 10.96 7.74 -23.67
C ASN A 88 11.90 8.22 -24.78
N GLY A 89 12.68 7.31 -25.37
CA GLY A 89 13.60 7.61 -26.47
C GLY A 89 14.76 8.56 -26.08
N VAL A 90 15.08 8.65 -24.79
CA VAL A 90 16.29 9.33 -24.35
C VAL A 90 17.47 8.46 -24.73
N HIS A 91 18.30 8.98 -25.64
CA HIS A 91 19.51 8.32 -26.08
C HIS A 91 20.53 8.27 -24.94
N ILE A 92 21.08 7.12 -24.68
CA ILE A 92 22.13 6.91 -23.69
C ILE A 92 23.41 6.61 -24.45
N GLU A 93 24.39 7.49 -24.36
CA GLU A 93 25.69 7.29 -25.00
C GLU A 93 26.70 6.66 -24.03
N PRO A 94 27.35 5.57 -24.43
CA PRO A 94 27.15 4.79 -25.66
C PRO A 94 25.93 3.89 -25.62
N ASP A 95 25.25 3.67 -26.75
CA ASP A 95 24.07 2.77 -26.85
C ASP A 95 24.43 1.32 -26.54
N SER A 96 25.66 0.94 -26.82
CA SER A 96 26.17 -0.40 -26.62
C SER A 96 27.64 -0.34 -26.20
N LEU A 97 27.99 -1.22 -25.28
CA LEU A 97 29.36 -1.43 -24.80
C LEU A 97 29.82 -2.82 -25.25
N ALA A 98 30.91 -2.89 -25.99
CA ALA A 98 31.51 -4.16 -26.31
C ALA A 98 32.14 -4.82 -25.06
N VAL A 99 31.83 -6.10 -24.85
CA VAL A 99 32.47 -6.94 -23.83
C VAL A 99 33.50 -7.79 -24.55
N MET A 100 34.76 -7.45 -24.40
CA MET A 100 35.86 -8.17 -25.03
C MET A 100 36.12 -9.51 -24.32
N PRO A 101 36.56 -10.56 -25.05
CA PRO A 101 36.89 -11.83 -24.46
C PRO A 101 37.82 -11.70 -23.27
N HIS A 102 37.52 -12.40 -22.18
CA HIS A 102 38.29 -12.44 -20.92
C HIS A 102 38.62 -11.07 -20.31
N SER A 103 37.78 -10.06 -20.57
CA SER A 103 37.99 -8.68 -20.09
C SER A 103 37.74 -8.50 -18.59
N GLY A 104 36.96 -9.40 -17.99
CA GLY A 104 36.68 -9.38 -16.55
C GLY A 104 35.91 -8.12 -16.12
N ARG A 105 36.31 -7.56 -14.96
CA ARG A 105 35.62 -6.38 -14.40
C ARG A 105 35.98 -5.10 -15.13
N GLN A 106 34.97 -4.42 -15.66
CA GLN A 106 35.07 -3.15 -16.36
C GLN A 106 34.20 -2.07 -15.72
N THR A 107 34.53 -0.81 -15.94
CA THR A 107 33.77 0.33 -15.44
C THR A 107 33.70 1.42 -16.51
N VAL A 108 32.46 1.85 -16.81
CA VAL A 108 32.18 2.90 -17.81
C VAL A 108 31.41 4.03 -17.14
N MET A 109 31.73 5.27 -17.55
CA MET A 109 31.00 6.47 -17.10
C MET A 109 30.14 6.98 -18.24
N PHE A 110 28.89 7.35 -17.92
CA PHE A 110 27.99 8.00 -18.86
C PHE A 110 27.19 9.11 -18.17
N THR A 111 26.67 10.05 -18.96
CA THR A 111 25.91 11.20 -18.44
C THR A 111 24.56 11.25 -19.13
N LEU A 112 23.49 11.39 -18.34
CA LEU A 112 22.15 11.67 -18.80
C LEU A 112 21.85 13.15 -18.67
N GLU A 113 21.67 13.86 -19.78
CA GLU A 113 21.27 15.27 -19.77
C GLU A 113 19.81 15.48 -19.36
N LYS A 114 18.97 14.46 -19.61
CA LYS A 114 17.54 14.43 -19.28
C LYS A 114 17.19 13.14 -18.58
N ALA A 115 16.11 13.15 -17.78
CA ALA A 115 15.60 11.95 -17.15
C ALA A 115 15.17 10.93 -18.22
N ALA A 116 15.71 9.73 -18.16
CA ALA A 116 15.34 8.60 -18.97
C ALA A 116 14.33 7.71 -18.21
N LYS A 117 13.33 7.21 -18.92
CA LYS A 117 12.27 6.34 -18.35
C LYS A 117 12.42 4.92 -18.82
N ALA A 118 12.09 4.00 -17.91
CA ALA A 118 12.14 2.58 -18.17
C ALA A 118 13.46 2.17 -18.84
N VAL A 119 14.57 2.61 -18.23
CA VAL A 119 15.91 2.25 -18.72
C VAL A 119 16.17 0.80 -18.39
N GLU A 120 16.55 0.05 -19.39
CA GLU A 120 17.06 -1.32 -19.25
C GLU A 120 18.53 -1.37 -19.64
N ILE A 121 19.31 -2.09 -18.83
CA ILE A 121 20.70 -2.40 -19.11
C ILE A 121 20.77 -3.89 -19.36
N GLN A 122 20.95 -4.29 -20.62
CA GLN A 122 20.81 -5.64 -21.09
C GLN A 122 22.18 -6.25 -21.36
N ALA A 123 22.41 -7.48 -20.90
CA ALA A 123 23.56 -8.30 -21.32
C ALA A 123 23.16 -9.15 -22.52
N VAL A 124 23.85 -8.98 -23.64
CA VAL A 124 23.52 -9.61 -24.92
C VAL A 124 24.61 -10.61 -25.28
N TYR A 125 24.23 -11.88 -25.41
CA TYR A 125 25.09 -12.97 -25.87
C TYR A 125 25.15 -12.94 -27.42
N VAL A 126 26.32 -12.56 -27.95
CA VAL A 126 26.51 -12.32 -29.39
C VAL A 126 27.40 -13.35 -30.01
N ASP A 127 28.48 -13.75 -29.33
CA ASP A 127 29.50 -14.67 -29.87
C ASP A 127 30.21 -15.42 -28.77
N GLY A 128 30.78 -16.59 -29.09
CA GLY A 128 31.56 -17.41 -28.19
C GLY A 128 30.86 -18.72 -27.80
N THR A 129 31.50 -19.49 -26.91
CA THR A 129 30.96 -20.75 -26.38
C THR A 129 30.33 -20.55 -25.01
N TYR A 130 30.62 -19.43 -24.33
CA TYR A 130 30.01 -19.05 -23.06
C TYR A 130 30.10 -17.54 -22.79
N MET A 131 29.16 -17.03 -21.99
CA MET A 131 29.22 -15.72 -21.35
C MET A 131 28.71 -15.82 -19.91
N ASP A 132 29.60 -15.58 -18.96
CA ASP A 132 29.29 -15.61 -17.54
C ASP A 132 29.20 -14.18 -16.98
N VAL A 133 28.02 -13.77 -16.51
CA VAL A 133 27.81 -12.46 -15.91
C VAL A 133 27.77 -12.59 -14.39
N TYR A 134 28.79 -12.09 -13.71
CA TYR A 134 28.93 -12.15 -12.24
C TYR A 134 28.32 -10.94 -11.55
N GLU A 135 28.47 -9.76 -12.13
CA GLU A 135 28.01 -8.50 -11.53
C GLU A 135 27.71 -7.47 -12.62
N ILE A 136 26.59 -6.81 -12.54
CA ILE A 136 26.35 -5.53 -13.22
C ILE A 136 25.79 -4.57 -12.18
N SER A 137 26.52 -3.49 -11.87
CA SER A 137 26.14 -2.51 -10.86
C SER A 137 26.17 -1.10 -11.43
N LEU A 138 25.17 -0.30 -11.06
CA LEU A 138 25.01 1.08 -11.46
C LEU A 138 25.14 1.98 -10.24
N GLU A 139 26.10 2.89 -10.29
CA GLU A 139 26.21 4.00 -9.33
C GLU A 139 25.86 5.29 -10.06
N GLY A 140 25.03 6.12 -9.45
CA GLY A 140 24.66 7.40 -10.03
C GLY A 140 24.70 8.54 -9.03
N THR A 141 25.05 9.73 -9.51
CA THR A 141 24.80 10.98 -8.82
C THR A 141 23.48 11.53 -9.33
N ALA A 142 22.36 11.09 -8.74
CA ALA A 142 21.06 11.65 -9.07
C ALA A 142 20.86 12.98 -8.34
N TYR A 143 20.37 13.97 -9.06
CA TYR A 143 19.73 15.13 -8.43
C TYR A 143 18.37 14.66 -7.91
N ALA A 144 18.32 14.15 -6.68
CA ALA A 144 17.06 13.79 -6.06
C ALA A 144 16.17 15.03 -6.01
N ASP A 145 15.02 15.00 -6.69
CA ASP A 145 14.03 16.07 -6.60
C ASP A 145 13.35 16.02 -5.24
N ASN A 146 14.08 16.47 -4.23
CA ASN A 146 13.62 16.50 -2.85
C ASN A 146 12.54 17.58 -2.59
N ARG A 147 12.12 18.35 -3.63
CA ARG A 147 11.16 19.46 -3.47
C ARG A 147 9.88 19.04 -2.78
N PHE A 148 9.38 17.86 -3.07
CA PHE A 148 8.14 17.35 -2.44
C PHE A 148 8.36 16.84 -1.02
N THR A 149 9.44 16.12 -0.74
CA THR A 149 9.80 15.69 0.62
C THR A 149 9.97 16.88 1.53
N LEU A 150 10.60 17.95 1.00
CA LEU A 150 10.82 19.20 1.71
C LEU A 150 9.52 19.99 1.88
N THR A 151 8.63 20.00 0.88
CA THR A 151 7.32 20.64 0.97
C THR A 151 6.46 19.92 2.02
N PHE A 152 6.48 18.58 2.04
CA PHE A 152 5.77 17.80 3.05
C PHE A 152 6.33 18.04 4.45
N ALA A 153 7.64 18.02 4.63
CA ALA A 153 8.30 18.35 5.89
C ALA A 153 7.96 19.80 6.33
N ALA A 154 7.91 20.75 5.41
CA ALA A 154 7.50 22.12 5.67
C ALA A 154 6.05 22.24 6.10
N LEU A 155 5.13 21.54 5.42
CA LEU A 155 3.70 21.48 5.79
C LEU A 155 3.50 20.83 7.15
N LEU A 156 4.24 19.77 7.45
CA LEU A 156 4.22 19.10 8.75
C LEU A 156 4.71 20.04 9.86
N LEU A 157 5.83 20.69 9.65
CA LEU A 157 6.39 21.69 10.58
C LEU A 157 5.50 22.92 10.74
N ALA A 158 4.87 23.39 9.66
CA ALA A 158 3.86 24.45 9.71
C ALA A 158 2.62 24.03 10.48
N GLY A 159 2.13 22.81 10.26
CA GLY A 159 1.01 22.22 11.01
C GLY A 159 1.32 22.09 12.50
N LEU A 160 2.49 21.57 12.84
CA LEU A 160 2.98 21.48 14.22
C LEU A 160 3.15 22.87 14.87
N SER A 161 3.66 23.86 14.10
CA SER A 161 3.79 25.24 14.58
C SER A 161 2.43 25.92 14.78
N ALA A 162 1.45 25.63 13.92
CA ALA A 162 0.08 26.12 14.06
C ALA A 162 -0.63 25.49 15.27
N LEU A 163 -0.46 24.17 15.46
CA LEU A 163 -0.93 23.45 16.66
C LEU A 163 -0.30 24.01 17.93
N TYR A 164 1.02 24.23 17.93
CA TYR A 164 1.72 24.85 19.06
C TYR A 164 1.20 26.24 19.37
N ARG A 165 0.97 27.10 18.35
CA ARG A 165 0.41 28.45 18.53
C ARG A 165 -1.01 28.42 19.07
N LYS A 166 -1.88 27.55 18.52
CA LYS A 166 -3.27 27.36 18.96
C LYS A 166 -3.34 26.90 20.41
N GLU A 167 -2.45 26.00 20.82
CA GLU A 167 -2.39 25.48 22.17
C GLU A 167 -1.77 26.49 23.16
N LYS A 168 -0.77 27.27 22.72
CA LYS A 168 -0.21 28.37 23.53
C LYS A 168 -1.22 29.50 23.74
N ALA A 169 -2.08 29.80 22.79
CA ALA A 169 -3.16 30.77 22.91
C ALA A 169 -4.27 30.29 23.89
N ARG A 170 -4.47 28.95 23.99
CA ARG A 170 -5.43 28.36 24.94
C ARG A 170 -4.88 28.16 26.35
N ALA A 171 -3.57 28.17 26.50
CA ALA A 171 -2.87 27.93 27.79
C ALA A 171 -2.33 29.23 28.39
N ALA A 172 -3.18 30.26 28.53
CA ALA A 172 -2.76 31.54 29.15
C ALA A 172 -2.25 31.38 30.60
N ASP A 173 -2.52 30.23 31.27
CA ASP A 173 -2.22 30.00 32.68
C ASP A 173 -1.39 28.74 33.04
N ALA A 174 -0.79 28.02 32.08
CA ALA A 174 -0.05 26.81 32.43
C ALA A 174 1.23 26.64 31.61
N ASP A 175 2.35 27.11 32.15
CA ASP A 175 3.69 27.01 31.51
C ASP A 175 4.19 25.58 31.19
N SER A 176 3.63 24.53 31.79
CA SER A 176 4.07 23.15 31.64
C SER A 176 3.38 22.36 30.49
N LEU A 177 2.18 22.75 30.07
CA LEU A 177 1.35 22.03 29.11
C LEU A 177 1.85 22.09 27.67
N PRO A 178 2.34 23.24 27.14
CA PRO A 178 2.88 23.30 25.77
C PRO A 178 4.13 22.46 25.58
N MET A 179 4.98 22.39 26.60
CA MET A 179 6.24 21.65 26.54
C MET A 179 6.00 20.12 26.52
N GLU A 180 5.06 19.60 27.29
CA GLU A 180 4.69 18.16 27.28
C GLU A 180 4.14 17.75 25.91
N ARG A 181 3.32 18.58 25.26
CA ARG A 181 2.78 18.30 23.91
C ARG A 181 3.86 18.30 22.85
N MET A 182 4.81 19.24 22.94
CA MET A 182 5.94 19.29 22.02
C MET A 182 6.81 18.03 22.15
N ARG A 183 7.08 17.55 23.38
CA ARG A 183 7.83 16.30 23.61
C ARG A 183 7.11 15.10 23.04
N VAL A 184 5.79 14.99 23.25
CA VAL A 184 4.97 13.93 22.62
C VAL A 184 5.09 13.99 21.11
N ALA A 185 4.94 15.17 20.51
CA ALA A 185 5.06 15.34 19.07
C ALA A 185 6.45 14.90 18.55
N LEU A 186 7.52 15.24 19.24
CA LEU A 186 8.88 14.83 18.89
C LEU A 186 9.07 13.31 19.01
N ILE A 187 8.52 12.67 20.05
CA ILE A 187 8.57 11.20 20.22
C ILE A 187 7.85 10.51 19.06
N LEU A 188 6.65 10.99 18.69
CA LEU A 188 5.88 10.42 17.60
C LEU A 188 6.56 10.64 16.25
N LEU A 189 7.10 11.83 16.01
CA LEU A 189 7.88 12.13 14.79
C LEU A 189 9.12 11.25 14.67
N ALA A 190 9.84 11.04 15.79
CA ALA A 190 10.99 10.15 15.81
C ALA A 190 10.59 8.70 15.50
N ALA A 191 9.47 8.21 16.06
CA ALA A 191 8.96 6.89 15.75
C ALA A 191 8.57 6.74 14.27
N VAL A 192 7.90 7.76 13.68
CA VAL A 192 7.55 7.78 12.25
C VAL A 192 8.79 7.83 11.38
N ALA A 193 9.74 8.71 11.69
CA ALA A 193 10.99 8.83 10.93
C ALA A 193 11.77 7.50 10.95
N PHE A 194 11.88 6.88 12.12
CA PHE A 194 12.56 5.59 12.26
C PHE A 194 11.84 4.48 11.48
N ALA A 195 10.51 4.38 11.62
CA ALA A 195 9.70 3.43 10.86
C ALA A 195 9.78 3.64 9.34
N SER A 196 10.24 4.80 8.88
CA SER A 196 10.30 5.17 7.45
C SER A 196 11.71 5.19 6.88
N ILE A 197 12.72 4.69 7.60
CA ILE A 197 14.11 4.64 7.13
C ILE A 197 14.26 4.01 5.74
N PRO A 198 13.58 2.90 5.38
CA PRO A 198 13.69 2.32 4.04
C PRO A 198 13.27 3.24 2.89
N THR A 199 12.54 4.33 3.17
CA THR A 199 12.15 5.32 2.16
C THR A 199 13.23 6.37 1.86
N MET A 200 14.42 6.24 2.45
CA MET A 200 15.51 7.20 2.26
C MET A 200 16.36 6.92 1.00
N LYS A 201 16.05 5.86 0.25
CA LYS A 201 16.62 5.56 -1.06
C LYS A 201 15.66 5.95 -2.18
N ASP A 202 16.17 6.11 -3.40
CA ASP A 202 15.35 6.53 -4.56
C ASP A 202 14.69 5.36 -5.31
N SER A 203 15.01 4.12 -4.91
CA SER A 203 14.45 2.89 -5.47
C SER A 203 13.44 2.24 -4.53
N LEU A 204 12.57 1.38 -5.04
CA LEU A 204 11.70 0.53 -4.24
C LEU A 204 12.35 -0.84 -4.02
N THR A 205 12.39 -1.28 -2.78
CA THR A 205 12.71 -2.68 -2.48
C THR A 205 11.54 -3.56 -2.91
N TYR A 206 11.87 -4.71 -3.46
CA TYR A 206 10.86 -5.73 -3.78
C TYR A 206 10.08 -6.11 -2.51
N GLY A 207 8.78 -6.23 -2.66
CA GLY A 207 7.87 -6.74 -1.64
C GLY A 207 6.74 -7.50 -2.33
N LEU A 208 6.25 -8.55 -1.67
CA LEU A 208 5.31 -9.53 -2.21
C LEU A 208 4.18 -8.94 -3.05
N ASP A 209 3.48 -7.95 -2.50
CA ASP A 209 2.28 -7.39 -3.11
C ASP A 209 2.55 -6.04 -3.80
N THR A 210 3.82 -5.58 -3.89
CA THR A 210 4.14 -4.23 -4.38
C THR A 210 3.69 -4.03 -5.82
N ALA A 211 4.02 -4.97 -6.71
CA ALA A 211 3.64 -4.94 -8.12
C ALA A 211 2.12 -4.84 -8.31
N PHE A 212 1.38 -5.71 -7.60
CA PHE A 212 -0.09 -5.70 -7.61
C PHE A 212 -0.67 -4.34 -7.19
N HIS A 213 -0.12 -3.74 -6.14
CA HIS A 213 -0.63 -2.45 -5.65
C HIS A 213 -0.26 -1.28 -6.57
N ILE A 214 0.90 -1.29 -7.21
CA ILE A 214 1.26 -0.30 -8.22
C ILE A 214 0.32 -0.42 -9.42
N ALA A 215 0.04 -1.63 -9.91
CA ALA A 215 -0.92 -1.86 -10.99
C ALA A 215 -2.32 -1.31 -10.64
N ARG A 216 -2.80 -1.48 -9.40
CA ARG A 216 -4.06 -0.88 -8.92
C ARG A 216 -4.04 0.65 -8.99
N ILE A 217 -2.95 1.29 -8.57
CA ILE A 217 -2.85 2.76 -8.60
C ILE A 217 -2.76 3.24 -10.06
N ARG A 218 -2.07 2.53 -10.95
CA ARG A 218 -2.04 2.84 -12.38
C ARG A 218 -3.41 2.66 -13.03
N ASN A 219 -4.14 1.59 -12.73
CA ASN A 219 -5.53 1.40 -13.17
C ASN A 219 -6.43 2.56 -12.74
N LEU A 220 -6.27 3.01 -11.49
CA LEU A 220 -7.02 4.15 -10.96
C LEU A 220 -6.64 5.45 -11.68
N ALA A 221 -5.36 5.67 -11.96
CA ALA A 221 -4.87 6.84 -12.70
C ALA A 221 -5.42 6.85 -14.14
N ASP A 222 -5.39 5.73 -14.84
CA ASP A 222 -5.92 5.62 -16.20
C ASP A 222 -7.44 5.79 -16.26
N GLY A 223 -8.17 5.24 -15.29
CA GLY A 223 -9.60 5.47 -15.19
C GLY A 223 -9.96 6.95 -14.97
N LEU A 224 -9.21 7.64 -14.11
CA LEU A 224 -9.36 9.10 -13.90
C LEU A 224 -9.04 9.89 -15.16
N ARG A 225 -7.97 9.53 -15.89
CA ARG A 225 -7.60 10.15 -17.19
C ARG A 225 -8.69 9.95 -18.22
N ALA A 226 -9.37 8.79 -18.23
CA ALA A 226 -10.52 8.50 -19.07
C ALA A 226 -11.82 9.18 -18.61
N GLY A 227 -11.79 10.00 -17.56
CA GLY A 227 -12.96 10.75 -17.05
C GLY A 227 -13.89 9.96 -16.14
N GLN A 228 -13.50 8.78 -15.68
CA GLN A 228 -14.30 8.01 -14.72
C GLN A 228 -14.12 8.57 -13.29
N PHE A 229 -15.24 8.79 -12.60
CA PHE A 229 -15.23 9.07 -11.16
C PHE A 229 -16.55 8.64 -10.50
N PRO A 230 -16.53 7.75 -9.50
CA PRO A 230 -15.41 6.90 -9.10
C PRO A 230 -14.95 5.95 -10.23
N VAL A 231 -13.67 5.55 -10.22
CA VAL A 231 -13.15 4.58 -11.19
C VAL A 231 -13.68 3.18 -10.87
N ARG A 232 -14.12 2.45 -11.90
CA ARG A 232 -14.65 1.09 -11.77
C ARG A 232 -13.94 0.09 -12.66
N VAL A 233 -13.56 0.53 -13.85
CA VAL A 233 -12.77 -0.26 -14.79
C VAL A 233 -11.47 0.49 -15.07
N GLY A 234 -10.35 -0.06 -14.63
CA GLY A 234 -9.03 0.47 -14.94
C GLY A 234 -8.55 -0.03 -16.30
N GLY A 235 -7.93 0.83 -17.09
CA GLY A 235 -7.48 0.50 -18.45
C GLY A 235 -6.00 0.12 -18.55
N PHE A 236 -5.30 -0.07 -17.45
CA PHE A 236 -3.88 -0.40 -17.44
C PHE A 236 -3.62 -1.90 -17.51
N SER A 237 -4.29 -2.70 -16.69
CA SER A 237 -4.04 -4.14 -16.55
C SER A 237 -4.46 -4.93 -17.78
N TYR A 238 -3.85 -6.12 -17.95
CA TYR A 238 -4.14 -7.10 -18.99
C TYR A 238 -3.94 -6.53 -20.39
N ASN A 239 -2.77 -5.96 -20.65
CA ASN A 239 -2.43 -5.30 -21.91
C ASN A 239 -3.48 -4.27 -22.36
N GLY A 240 -4.09 -3.60 -21.38
CA GLY A 240 -5.10 -2.58 -21.64
C GLY A 240 -6.53 -3.12 -21.84
N TYR A 241 -6.78 -4.41 -21.70
CA TYR A 241 -8.14 -4.98 -21.77
C TYR A 241 -9.05 -4.50 -20.65
N GLY A 242 -8.46 -4.09 -19.51
CA GLY A 242 -9.16 -3.51 -18.39
C GLY A 242 -9.43 -4.48 -17.24
N ALA A 243 -9.54 -3.92 -16.05
CA ALA A 243 -9.79 -4.66 -14.80
C ALA A 243 -10.80 -3.96 -13.91
N VAL A 244 -11.59 -4.73 -13.17
CA VAL A 244 -12.58 -4.25 -12.19
C VAL A 244 -12.07 -4.36 -10.74
N THR A 245 -10.75 -4.42 -10.56
CA THR A 245 -10.10 -4.55 -9.25
C THR A 245 -10.56 -3.48 -8.27
N SER A 246 -10.72 -2.22 -8.71
CA SER A 246 -11.19 -1.09 -7.88
C SER A 246 -12.56 -1.31 -7.22
N VAL A 247 -13.38 -2.24 -7.73
CA VAL A 247 -14.69 -2.55 -7.19
C VAL A 247 -14.62 -3.66 -6.13
N PHE A 248 -13.83 -4.72 -6.38
CA PHE A 248 -13.73 -5.86 -5.48
C PHE A 248 -12.63 -5.70 -4.42
N TYR A 249 -11.68 -4.83 -4.68
CA TYR A 249 -10.67 -4.39 -3.72
C TYR A 249 -10.68 -2.86 -3.72
N PRO A 250 -11.57 -2.23 -2.92
CA PRO A 250 -11.79 -0.79 -2.97
C PRO A 250 -10.50 0.01 -2.81
N ASP A 251 -10.32 1.04 -3.63
CA ASP A 251 -9.10 1.83 -3.72
C ASP A 251 -9.34 3.34 -3.74
N PHE A 252 -10.55 3.78 -3.39
CA PHE A 252 -10.88 5.20 -3.34
C PHE A 252 -9.89 6.03 -2.53
N LEU A 253 -9.34 5.48 -1.44
CA LEU A 253 -8.33 6.15 -0.62
C LEU A 253 -6.95 6.20 -1.28
N LEU A 254 -6.72 5.49 -2.38
CA LEU A 254 -5.51 5.57 -3.19
C LEU A 254 -5.60 6.67 -4.26
N THR A 255 -6.76 7.31 -4.45
CA THR A 255 -6.93 8.42 -5.41
C THR A 255 -5.85 9.50 -5.32
N PRO A 256 -5.39 9.96 -4.12
CA PRO A 256 -4.30 10.92 -4.06
C PRO A 256 -3.00 10.43 -4.71
N LEU A 257 -2.69 9.14 -4.61
CA LEU A 257 -1.50 8.53 -5.22
C LEU A 257 -1.64 8.46 -6.75
N ALA A 258 -2.82 8.09 -7.22
CA ALA A 258 -3.13 8.12 -8.66
C ALA A 258 -3.01 9.54 -9.24
N LEU A 259 -3.44 10.55 -8.51
CA LEU A 259 -3.28 11.97 -8.90
C LEU A 259 -1.79 12.38 -8.90
N MET A 260 -0.96 11.84 -8.00
CA MET A 260 0.50 12.08 -8.04
C MET A 260 1.10 11.50 -9.32
N LEU A 261 0.75 10.27 -9.71
CA LEU A 261 1.20 9.67 -10.97
C LEU A 261 0.74 10.49 -12.19
N LEU A 262 -0.51 10.96 -12.21
CA LEU A 262 -1.02 11.83 -13.27
C LEU A 262 -0.28 13.18 -13.32
N GLY A 263 0.23 13.65 -12.18
CA GLY A 263 1.07 14.84 -12.06
C GLY A 263 2.53 14.61 -12.40
N GLY A 264 2.92 13.39 -12.84
CA GLY A 264 4.28 13.07 -13.26
C GLY A 264 5.23 12.63 -12.13
N ALA A 265 4.68 12.28 -10.94
CA ALA A 265 5.50 11.71 -9.88
C ALA A 265 6.00 10.32 -10.27
N SER A 266 7.25 9.99 -9.94
CA SER A 266 7.76 8.62 -10.11
C SER A 266 7.08 7.65 -9.14
N VAL A 267 7.05 6.37 -9.51
CA VAL A 267 6.46 5.31 -8.69
C VAL A 267 7.16 5.18 -7.34
N PRO A 268 8.51 5.15 -7.24
CA PRO A 268 9.20 5.11 -5.95
C PRO A 268 8.82 6.29 -5.06
N TYR A 269 8.86 7.50 -5.61
CA TYR A 269 8.51 8.70 -4.85
C TYR A 269 7.07 8.65 -4.29
N MET A 270 6.10 8.28 -5.12
CA MET A 270 4.71 8.10 -4.72
C MET A 270 4.58 7.08 -3.58
N MET A 271 5.25 5.92 -3.71
CA MET A 271 5.20 4.86 -2.70
C MET A 271 5.88 5.28 -1.39
N HIS A 272 7.00 5.99 -1.44
CA HIS A 272 7.67 6.51 -0.25
C HIS A 272 6.79 7.50 0.51
N ILE A 273 6.13 8.44 -0.19
CA ILE A 273 5.15 9.34 0.43
C ILE A 273 4.02 8.55 1.11
N TRP A 274 3.51 7.52 0.44
CA TRP A 274 2.49 6.67 1.02
C TRP A 274 2.98 5.97 2.31
N ILE A 275 4.17 5.37 2.32
CA ILE A 275 4.76 4.70 3.48
C ILE A 275 4.88 5.67 4.67
N VAL A 276 5.43 6.86 4.45
CA VAL A 276 5.56 7.88 5.49
C VAL A 276 4.18 8.31 6.01
N ALA A 277 3.21 8.51 5.13
CA ALA A 277 1.84 8.88 5.49
C ALA A 277 1.16 7.79 6.33
N ILE A 278 1.35 6.51 5.99
CA ILE A 278 0.76 5.37 6.72
C ILE A 278 1.42 5.22 8.11
N ASN A 279 2.73 5.41 8.23
CA ASN A 279 3.42 5.41 9.51
C ASN A 279 2.94 6.58 10.39
N ALA A 280 2.78 7.77 9.81
CA ALA A 280 2.25 8.94 10.51
C ALA A 280 0.77 8.73 10.95
N LEU A 281 -0.05 8.12 10.10
CA LEU A 281 -1.43 7.79 10.38
C LEU A 281 -1.54 6.78 11.55
N ALA A 282 -0.74 5.70 11.52
CA ALA A 282 -0.70 4.70 12.58
C ALA A 282 -0.31 5.33 13.92
N ALA A 283 0.73 6.17 13.95
CA ALA A 283 1.18 6.86 15.15
C ALA A 283 0.10 7.83 15.69
N ALA A 284 -0.47 8.66 14.81
CA ALA A 284 -1.47 9.67 15.20
C ALA A 284 -2.79 9.02 15.65
N ALA A 285 -3.30 8.03 14.92
CA ALA A 285 -4.55 7.34 15.25
C ALA A 285 -4.41 6.55 16.56
N THR A 286 -3.28 5.84 16.75
CA THR A 286 -3.01 5.12 18.01
C THR A 286 -2.87 6.08 19.17
N TYR A 287 -2.13 7.19 19.01
CA TYR A 287 -2.03 8.20 20.05
C TYR A 287 -3.39 8.77 20.44
N ALA A 288 -4.22 9.14 19.46
CA ALA A 288 -5.54 9.71 19.71
C ALA A 288 -6.47 8.72 20.44
N CYS A 289 -6.49 7.46 20.00
CA CYS A 289 -7.24 6.38 20.63
C CYS A 289 -6.74 6.11 22.06
N ALA A 290 -5.44 5.87 22.24
CA ALA A 290 -4.82 5.61 23.53
C ALA A 290 -4.98 6.80 24.48
N ARG A 291 -4.87 8.02 24.00
CA ARG A 291 -5.08 9.24 24.81
C ARG A 291 -6.50 9.28 25.38
N ARG A 292 -7.47 8.81 24.64
CA ARG A 292 -8.86 8.75 25.08
C ARG A 292 -9.11 7.59 26.04
N MET A 293 -8.53 6.42 25.77
CA MET A 293 -8.75 5.21 26.57
C MET A 293 -7.94 5.17 27.86
N LEU A 294 -6.67 5.62 27.83
CA LEU A 294 -5.72 5.54 28.95
C LEU A 294 -5.63 6.85 29.76
N GLY A 295 -6.09 7.97 29.22
CA GLY A 295 -6.15 9.25 29.91
C GLY A 295 -4.83 10.04 30.01
N GLY A 296 -3.64 9.41 29.85
CA GLY A 296 -2.32 10.04 29.95
C GLY A 296 -1.66 10.34 28.62
N ARG A 297 -0.92 11.44 28.45
CA ARG A 297 -0.21 11.76 27.21
C ARG A 297 0.97 10.84 26.97
N MET A 298 1.80 10.59 27.98
CA MET A 298 2.96 9.71 27.85
C MET A 298 2.56 8.25 27.71
N LYS A 299 1.50 7.80 28.36
CA LYS A 299 0.90 6.48 28.14
C LYS A 299 0.48 6.30 26.69
N ALA A 300 -0.19 7.31 26.13
CA ALA A 300 -0.62 7.30 24.73
C ALA A 300 0.56 7.37 23.75
N ALA A 301 1.61 8.14 24.06
CA ALA A 301 2.82 8.18 23.27
C ALA A 301 3.55 6.82 23.28
N GLY A 302 3.68 6.19 24.46
CA GLY A 302 4.26 4.84 24.58
C GLY A 302 3.46 3.80 23.78
N ALA A 303 2.13 3.82 23.85
CA ALA A 303 1.29 2.94 23.04
C ALA A 303 1.46 3.19 21.54
N ALA A 304 1.56 4.46 21.12
CA ALA A 304 1.78 4.80 19.72
C ALA A 304 3.17 4.35 19.22
N VAL A 305 4.21 4.51 20.03
CA VAL A 305 5.57 4.00 19.71
C VAL A 305 5.54 2.48 19.55
N LEU A 306 4.97 1.76 20.52
CA LEU A 306 4.87 0.30 20.50
C LEU A 306 4.15 -0.20 19.25
N TYR A 307 3.05 0.43 18.84
CA TYR A 307 2.29 0.02 17.68
C TYR A 307 2.97 0.41 16.36
N THR A 308 3.48 1.64 16.28
CA THR A 308 4.12 2.12 15.03
C THR A 308 5.39 1.35 14.71
N LEU A 309 6.14 0.95 15.74
CA LEU A 309 7.39 0.18 15.64
C LEU A 309 7.19 -1.30 16.02
N SER A 310 5.97 -1.86 15.90
CA SER A 310 5.81 -3.31 16.07
C SER A 310 6.39 -4.06 14.87
N ALA A 311 7.12 -5.14 15.15
CA ALA A 311 7.85 -5.90 14.13
C ALA A 311 6.92 -6.49 13.07
N ASP A 312 5.81 -7.14 13.49
CA ASP A 312 4.80 -7.69 12.59
C ASP A 312 4.18 -6.68 11.64
N ARG A 313 3.95 -5.44 12.12
CA ARG A 313 3.43 -4.36 11.29
C ARG A 313 4.45 -3.90 10.25
N LEU A 314 5.71 -3.72 10.65
CA LEU A 314 6.76 -3.27 9.73
C LEU A 314 7.12 -4.36 8.72
N MET A 315 7.15 -5.63 9.12
CA MET A 315 7.27 -6.76 8.20
C MET A 315 6.13 -6.77 7.17
N SER A 316 4.88 -6.61 7.61
CA SER A 316 3.73 -6.55 6.70
C SER A 316 3.76 -5.31 5.79
N LEU A 317 4.40 -4.21 6.22
CA LEU A 317 4.55 -2.98 5.44
C LEU A 317 5.64 -3.11 4.37
N TYR A 318 6.77 -3.70 4.71
CA TYR A 318 7.96 -3.72 3.85
C TYR A 318 8.14 -5.06 3.13
N THR A 319 8.22 -6.18 3.84
CA THR A 319 8.47 -7.50 3.22
C THR A 319 7.24 -7.98 2.46
N ARG A 320 6.06 -7.93 3.07
CA ARG A 320 4.82 -8.30 2.37
C ARG A 320 4.32 -7.20 1.44
N ALA A 321 4.64 -5.95 1.74
CA ALA A 321 4.12 -4.77 1.05
C ALA A 321 2.58 -4.77 0.91
N ALA A 322 1.89 -5.31 1.91
CA ALA A 322 0.43 -5.51 1.92
C ALA A 322 -0.31 -4.17 2.08
N MET A 323 -0.25 -3.32 1.06
CA MET A 323 -0.65 -1.92 1.08
C MET A 323 -2.07 -1.70 1.61
N GLY A 324 -3.05 -2.44 1.09
CA GLY A 324 -4.44 -2.30 1.52
C GLY A 324 -4.66 -2.69 2.98
N GLU A 325 -4.03 -3.79 3.41
CA GLU A 325 -4.05 -4.26 4.79
C GLU A 325 -3.40 -3.24 5.73
N MET A 326 -2.25 -2.70 5.36
CA MET A 326 -1.52 -1.72 6.18
C MET A 326 -2.26 -0.38 6.31
N MET A 327 -2.96 0.07 5.26
CA MET A 327 -3.87 1.21 5.35
C MET A 327 -5.01 0.94 6.35
N ALA A 328 -5.65 -0.21 6.23
CA ALA A 328 -6.75 -0.63 7.10
C ALA A 328 -6.29 -0.70 8.56
N LEU A 329 -5.14 -1.35 8.82
CA LEU A 329 -4.60 -1.52 10.16
C LEU A 329 -4.04 -0.22 10.75
N SER A 330 -3.59 0.73 9.93
CA SER A 330 -3.26 2.08 10.40
C SER A 330 -4.51 2.90 10.82
N LEU A 331 -5.68 2.56 10.28
CA LEU A 331 -6.99 3.12 10.66
C LEU A 331 -7.71 2.31 11.75
N PHE A 332 -7.23 1.10 12.06
CA PHE A 332 -7.80 0.23 13.09
C PHE A 332 -7.92 0.90 14.46
N PRO A 333 -6.94 1.70 14.93
CA PRO A 333 -7.09 2.46 16.18
C PRO A 333 -8.27 3.41 16.17
N LEU A 334 -8.63 4.01 15.03
CA LEU A 334 -9.79 4.89 14.89
C LEU A 334 -11.10 4.11 15.03
N PHE A 335 -11.16 2.91 14.41
CA PHE A 335 -12.28 1.99 14.55
C PHE A 335 -12.47 1.55 16.00
N VAL A 336 -11.40 1.11 16.67
CA VAL A 336 -11.46 0.68 18.08
C VAL A 336 -11.85 1.84 18.99
N TRP A 337 -11.37 3.05 18.72
CA TRP A 337 -11.82 4.23 19.46
C TRP A 337 -13.33 4.46 19.32
N GLY A 338 -13.85 4.43 18.09
CA GLY A 338 -15.29 4.57 17.83
C GLY A 338 -16.10 3.45 18.53
N LEU A 339 -15.64 2.20 18.42
CA LEU A 339 -16.27 1.06 19.08
C LEU A 339 -16.26 1.20 20.61
N TRP A 340 -15.12 1.58 21.19
CA TRP A 340 -15.01 1.82 22.62
C TRP A 340 -15.94 2.93 23.12
N GLU A 341 -16.07 4.04 22.36
CA GLU A 341 -17.02 5.12 22.69
C GLU A 341 -18.47 4.60 22.73
N VAL A 342 -18.85 3.82 21.70
CA VAL A 342 -20.20 3.25 21.67
C VAL A 342 -20.43 2.24 22.79
N LEU A 343 -19.48 1.36 23.08
CA LEU A 343 -19.63 0.31 24.08
C LEU A 343 -19.50 0.81 25.52
N ARG A 344 -18.59 1.74 25.79
CA ARG A 344 -18.19 2.12 27.17
C ARG A 344 -18.08 3.62 27.42
N GLY A 345 -17.87 4.41 26.39
CA GLY A 345 -17.74 5.86 26.45
C GLY A 345 -19.02 6.60 26.10
N ASP A 346 -18.91 7.62 25.27
CA ASP A 346 -20.01 8.45 24.79
C ASP A 346 -20.66 7.81 23.56
N LYS A 347 -21.80 7.15 23.76
CA LYS A 347 -22.54 6.45 22.71
C LYS A 347 -23.04 7.36 21.58
N THR A 348 -23.07 8.68 21.77
CA THR A 348 -23.46 9.64 20.72
C THR A 348 -22.38 9.79 19.65
N ARG A 349 -21.14 9.31 19.91
CA ARG A 349 -20.01 9.31 18.96
C ARG A 349 -20.00 8.11 18.01
N TRP A 350 -21.14 7.42 17.84
CA TRP A 350 -21.27 6.31 16.91
C TRP A 350 -20.80 6.62 15.48
N GLY A 351 -20.86 7.91 15.09
CA GLY A 351 -20.34 8.35 13.81
C GLY A 351 -18.83 8.21 13.64
N LEU A 352 -18.06 8.11 14.73
CA LEU A 352 -16.63 7.80 14.69
C LEU A 352 -16.41 6.32 14.32
N LEU A 353 -17.23 5.43 14.88
CA LEU A 353 -17.23 4.01 14.52
C LEU A 353 -17.58 3.81 13.04
N ALA A 354 -18.65 4.47 12.57
CA ALA A 354 -19.04 4.41 11.17
C ALA A 354 -17.92 4.89 10.22
N LEU A 355 -17.25 6.01 10.58
CA LEU A 355 -16.12 6.52 9.80
C LEU A 355 -14.95 5.51 9.76
N GLY A 356 -14.55 4.99 10.93
CA GLY A 356 -13.47 4.02 11.02
C GLY A 356 -13.77 2.76 10.21
N ALA A 357 -14.99 2.21 10.33
CA ALA A 357 -15.43 1.04 9.58
C ALA A 357 -15.47 1.31 8.05
N THR A 358 -16.01 2.46 7.64
CA THR A 358 -16.02 2.87 6.22
C THR A 358 -14.62 2.97 5.64
N CYS A 359 -13.70 3.65 6.34
CA CYS A 359 -12.33 3.80 5.87
C CYS A 359 -11.60 2.45 5.76
N ILE A 360 -11.80 1.54 6.73
CA ILE A 360 -11.21 0.19 6.68
C ILE A 360 -11.77 -0.60 5.48
N PHE A 361 -13.09 -0.55 5.25
CA PHE A 361 -13.71 -1.20 4.09
C PHE A 361 -13.12 -0.68 2.77
N GLN A 362 -12.87 0.63 2.66
CA GLN A 362 -12.24 1.26 1.50
C GLN A 362 -10.74 0.96 1.35
N CYS A 363 -10.14 0.23 2.27
CA CYS A 363 -8.76 -0.19 2.21
C CYS A 363 -8.63 -1.69 1.93
N HIS A 364 -9.36 -2.53 2.73
CA HIS A 364 -9.16 -3.98 2.72
C HIS A 364 -10.37 -4.72 3.28
N MET A 365 -11.00 -5.55 2.46
CA MET A 365 -12.24 -6.25 2.83
C MET A 365 -12.02 -7.29 3.93
N ILE A 366 -10.91 -8.03 3.89
CA ILE A 366 -10.60 -9.04 4.90
C ILE A 366 -10.37 -8.38 6.26
N SER A 367 -9.65 -7.25 6.32
CA SER A 367 -9.50 -6.48 7.57
C SER A 367 -10.83 -5.97 8.08
N THR A 368 -11.80 -5.69 7.21
CA THR A 368 -13.17 -5.35 7.62
C THR A 368 -13.85 -6.53 8.32
N LEU A 369 -13.72 -7.74 7.77
CA LEU A 369 -14.24 -8.96 8.38
C LEU A 369 -13.60 -9.19 9.76
N LEU A 370 -12.29 -9.05 9.88
CA LEU A 370 -11.57 -9.15 11.16
C LEU A 370 -12.02 -8.08 12.18
N CYS A 371 -12.28 -6.85 11.72
CA CYS A 371 -12.84 -5.78 12.56
C CYS A 371 -14.24 -6.13 13.08
N VAL A 372 -15.07 -6.80 12.28
CA VAL A 372 -16.38 -7.30 12.74
C VAL A 372 -16.17 -8.34 13.83
N GLY A 373 -15.22 -9.29 13.69
CA GLY A 373 -14.84 -10.23 14.74
C GLY A 373 -14.43 -9.55 16.04
N VAL A 374 -13.55 -8.54 15.96
CA VAL A 374 -13.16 -7.72 17.14
C VAL A 374 -14.36 -6.99 17.74
N ALA A 375 -15.26 -6.44 16.92
CA ALA A 375 -16.46 -5.77 17.41
C ALA A 375 -17.41 -6.71 18.15
N LEU A 376 -17.59 -7.93 17.64
CA LEU A 376 -18.39 -8.96 18.27
C LEU A 376 -17.77 -9.40 19.61
N ALA A 377 -16.46 -9.65 19.67
CA ALA A 377 -15.77 -10.03 20.90
C ALA A 377 -15.86 -8.94 21.98
N MET A 378 -15.57 -7.67 21.63
CA MET A 378 -15.67 -6.53 22.54
C MET A 378 -17.12 -6.24 22.94
N GLY A 379 -18.07 -6.44 22.02
CA GLY A 379 -19.50 -6.34 22.26
C GLY A 379 -19.99 -7.39 23.26
N ALA A 380 -19.60 -8.65 23.08
CA ALA A 380 -19.91 -9.74 24.01
C ALA A 380 -19.36 -9.47 25.42
N ALA A 381 -18.10 -9.02 25.52
CA ALA A 381 -17.49 -8.60 26.80
C ALA A 381 -18.17 -7.37 27.44
N SER A 382 -19.03 -6.68 26.73
CA SER A 382 -19.77 -5.50 27.19
C SER A 382 -21.30 -5.72 27.18
N LEU A 383 -21.77 -6.95 26.91
CA LEU A 383 -23.18 -7.27 26.65
C LEU A 383 -24.16 -6.78 27.71
N PRO A 384 -23.92 -6.98 29.03
CA PRO A 384 -24.84 -6.48 30.06
C PRO A 384 -25.04 -4.96 29.99
N ARG A 385 -23.99 -4.23 29.63
CA ARG A 385 -24.05 -2.78 29.46
C ARG A 385 -24.74 -2.36 28.17
N VAL A 386 -24.45 -3.09 27.08
CA VAL A 386 -25.06 -2.86 25.75
C VAL A 386 -26.59 -2.96 25.85
N ILE A 387 -27.09 -3.98 26.57
CA ILE A 387 -28.53 -4.22 26.75
C ILE A 387 -29.12 -3.16 27.68
N ARG A 388 -28.57 -3.00 28.90
CA ARG A 388 -29.11 -2.11 29.92
C ARG A 388 -29.16 -0.64 29.47
N GLU A 389 -28.13 -0.14 28.79
CA GLU A 389 -28.02 1.25 28.37
C GLU A 389 -28.50 1.49 26.93
N LYS A 390 -29.12 0.46 26.29
CA LYS A 390 -29.61 0.47 24.90
C LYS A 390 -28.52 0.94 23.91
N ARG A 391 -27.27 0.46 24.07
CA ARG A 391 -26.12 0.83 23.22
C ARG A 391 -26.12 0.08 21.89
N TRP A 392 -26.97 -0.90 21.73
CA TRP A 392 -27.18 -1.60 20.46
C TRP A 392 -27.74 -0.69 19.36
N MET A 393 -28.54 0.35 19.70
CA MET A 393 -29.05 1.30 18.71
C MET A 393 -27.94 2.10 18.02
N PRO A 394 -26.98 2.74 18.75
CA PRO A 394 -25.81 3.38 18.13
C PRO A 394 -24.94 2.42 17.30
N LEU A 395 -24.86 1.14 17.66
CA LEU A 395 -24.17 0.13 16.83
C LEU A 395 -24.87 -0.06 15.49
N ILE A 396 -26.23 -0.18 15.50
CA ILE A 396 -27.02 -0.26 14.26
C ILE A 396 -26.86 1.02 13.43
N TYR A 397 -26.92 2.21 14.05
CA TYR A 397 -26.71 3.47 13.33
C TYR A 397 -25.32 3.52 12.67
N ALA A 398 -24.29 3.04 13.36
CA ALA A 398 -22.96 2.96 12.79
C ALA A 398 -22.90 1.97 11.62
N ALA A 399 -23.47 0.77 11.77
CA ALA A 399 -23.49 -0.26 10.73
C ALA A 399 -24.25 0.21 9.49
N VAL A 400 -25.48 0.71 9.65
CA VAL A 400 -26.29 1.22 8.52
C VAL A 400 -25.58 2.36 7.81
N THR A 401 -24.99 3.29 8.59
CA THR A 401 -24.24 4.40 7.99
C THR A 401 -23.01 3.91 7.22
N THR A 402 -22.31 2.90 7.73
CA THR A 402 -21.15 2.30 7.02
C THR A 402 -21.61 1.71 5.68
N VAL A 403 -22.71 0.94 5.66
CA VAL A 403 -23.27 0.41 4.42
C VAL A 403 -23.64 1.53 3.44
N LEU A 404 -24.38 2.52 3.90
CA LEU A 404 -24.84 3.64 3.04
C LEU A 404 -23.66 4.46 2.49
N LEU A 405 -22.60 4.66 3.26
CA LEU A 405 -21.39 5.36 2.80
C LEU A 405 -20.60 4.57 1.76
N ASN A 406 -20.78 3.26 1.68
CA ASN A 406 -20.07 2.36 0.76
C ASN A 406 -20.96 1.86 -0.40
N LEU A 407 -22.20 2.38 -0.56
CA LEU A 407 -23.09 1.97 -1.65
C LEU A 407 -22.46 2.17 -3.03
N PHE A 408 -21.65 3.21 -3.20
CA PHE A 408 -20.95 3.49 -4.46
C PHE A 408 -19.95 2.40 -4.90
N VAL A 409 -19.56 1.49 -3.98
CA VAL A 409 -18.77 0.28 -4.26
C VAL A 409 -19.67 -0.95 -4.24
N LEU A 410 -20.53 -1.09 -3.22
CA LEU A 410 -21.35 -2.29 -3.00
C LEU A 410 -22.33 -2.56 -4.15
N VAL A 411 -22.93 -1.50 -4.73
CA VAL A 411 -23.88 -1.64 -5.82
C VAL A 411 -23.21 -2.10 -7.13
N PRO A 412 -22.12 -1.48 -7.61
CA PRO A 412 -21.35 -2.03 -8.73
C PRO A 412 -20.83 -3.43 -8.47
N MET A 413 -20.29 -3.72 -7.27
CA MET A 413 -19.82 -5.05 -6.88
C MET A 413 -20.91 -6.11 -7.07
N ALA A 414 -22.12 -5.86 -6.59
CA ALA A 414 -23.24 -6.78 -6.78
C ALA A 414 -23.59 -6.97 -8.26
N THR A 415 -23.42 -5.96 -9.09
CA THR A 415 -23.68 -6.04 -10.53
C THR A 415 -22.63 -6.92 -11.22
N PHE A 416 -21.35 -6.67 -10.98
CA PHE A 416 -20.26 -7.48 -11.55
C PHE A 416 -20.29 -8.92 -11.05
N SER A 417 -20.64 -9.15 -9.77
CA SER A 417 -20.82 -10.51 -9.25
C SER A 417 -21.94 -11.25 -9.98
N ARG A 418 -23.02 -10.57 -10.36
CA ARG A 418 -24.10 -11.16 -11.19
C ARG A 418 -23.66 -11.42 -12.62
N GLN A 419 -22.71 -10.64 -13.14
CA GLN A 419 -22.09 -10.88 -14.44
C GLN A 419 -21.10 -12.08 -14.41
N GLY A 420 -20.88 -12.67 -13.23
CA GLY A 420 -19.99 -13.82 -13.06
C GLY A 420 -18.57 -13.46 -12.67
N VAL A 421 -18.26 -12.17 -12.42
CA VAL A 421 -16.93 -11.79 -11.95
C VAL A 421 -16.64 -12.44 -10.61
N SER A 422 -15.57 -13.19 -10.55
CA SER A 422 -15.10 -13.89 -9.35
C SER A 422 -13.64 -13.58 -9.04
N ALA A 423 -13.25 -13.78 -7.79
CA ALA A 423 -11.88 -13.65 -7.34
C ALA A 423 -11.05 -14.80 -7.85
N GLY A 424 -10.77 -15.13 -8.95
CA GLY A 424 -10.01 -16.23 -9.60
C GLY A 424 -9.25 -17.23 -8.72
N SER A 425 -8.94 -16.86 -7.48
CA SER A 425 -8.28 -17.70 -6.50
C SER A 425 -9.28 -18.61 -5.78
N THR A 426 -9.03 -19.91 -5.78
CA THR A 426 -9.71 -20.85 -4.88
C THR A 426 -9.37 -20.48 -3.43
N LEU A 427 -10.39 -20.43 -2.56
CA LEU A 427 -10.16 -20.27 -1.12
C LEU A 427 -9.33 -21.46 -0.64
N THR A 428 -8.08 -21.21 -0.31
CA THR A 428 -7.18 -22.21 0.29
C THR A 428 -7.52 -22.42 1.76
N ASP A 429 -7.19 -23.61 2.30
CA ASP A 429 -7.31 -23.85 3.73
C ASP A 429 -6.44 -22.84 4.50
N SER A 430 -7.11 -21.92 5.20
CA SER A 430 -6.44 -20.89 5.98
C SER A 430 -5.54 -21.44 7.10
N ALA A 431 -5.81 -22.67 7.56
CA ALA A 431 -5.00 -23.36 8.56
C ALA A 431 -3.56 -23.67 8.07
N TYR A 432 -3.33 -23.61 6.77
CA TYR A 432 -1.99 -23.72 6.20
C TYR A 432 -1.05 -22.60 6.67
N TRP A 433 -1.59 -21.42 6.97
CA TRP A 433 -0.88 -20.21 7.34
C TRP A 433 -0.81 -19.96 8.85
N LEU A 434 -1.12 -20.98 9.66
CA LEU A 434 -0.93 -20.90 11.11
C LEU A 434 0.56 -20.93 11.45
N LEU A 435 0.94 -20.11 12.41
CA LEU A 435 2.32 -19.96 12.87
C LEU A 435 2.66 -21.01 13.92
N GLU A 436 3.87 -21.51 13.91
CA GLU A 436 4.39 -22.23 15.07
C GLU A 436 4.57 -21.26 16.25
N PRO A 437 4.21 -21.64 17.48
CA PRO A 437 4.26 -20.74 18.64
C PRO A 437 5.63 -20.08 18.85
N ALA A 438 6.71 -20.78 18.54
CA ALA A 438 8.06 -20.25 18.63
C ALA A 438 8.30 -19.04 17.73
N GLN A 439 7.65 -18.98 16.58
CA GLN A 439 7.76 -17.87 15.62
C GLN A 439 7.24 -16.53 16.16
N LEU A 440 6.37 -16.55 17.19
CA LEU A 440 5.91 -15.33 17.84
C LEU A 440 6.98 -14.65 18.71
N PHE A 441 8.00 -15.39 19.15
CA PHE A 441 8.98 -14.98 20.16
C PHE A 441 10.40 -14.93 19.62
N LEU A 442 10.73 -15.87 18.77
CA LEU A 442 12.06 -16.00 18.20
C LEU A 442 12.06 -15.23 16.87
N ASP A 443 12.57 -14.03 16.93
CA ASP A 443 13.07 -13.38 15.74
C ASP A 443 14.19 -14.26 15.18
N ALA A 444 14.29 -14.31 13.88
CA ALA A 444 15.47 -14.82 13.23
C ALA A 444 16.63 -13.86 13.58
N ILE A 445 17.20 -14.05 14.77
CA ILE A 445 18.37 -13.29 15.24
C ILE A 445 19.52 -13.41 14.24
N GLU A 446 19.44 -14.33 13.30
CA GLU A 446 20.51 -14.68 12.37
C GLU A 446 20.00 -14.86 10.93
N GLY A 447 19.17 -14.03 10.36
CA GLY A 447 18.90 -14.08 8.89
C GLY A 447 18.55 -15.47 8.32
N GLN A 448 18.24 -16.44 9.16
CA GLN A 448 17.74 -17.73 8.73
C GLN A 448 16.26 -17.56 8.45
N GLY A 449 15.93 -17.57 7.17
CA GLY A 449 14.57 -17.61 6.67
C GLY A 449 13.73 -18.58 7.49
N SER A 450 12.46 -18.26 7.68
CA SER A 450 11.54 -18.95 8.55
C SER A 450 11.81 -20.45 8.61
N ASN A 451 12.17 -20.97 9.77
CA ASN A 451 12.40 -22.38 10.04
C ASN A 451 11.14 -23.26 9.84
N THR A 452 10.12 -22.75 9.20
CA THR A 452 8.90 -23.52 8.90
C THR A 452 9.07 -24.49 7.75
N GLY A 453 10.23 -24.50 7.06
CA GLY A 453 10.37 -25.24 5.80
C GLY A 453 9.36 -24.84 4.72
N ARG A 454 8.52 -23.86 5.02
CA ARG A 454 7.49 -23.30 4.14
C ARG A 454 8.00 -21.96 3.62
N VAL A 455 8.86 -22.05 2.64
CA VAL A 455 9.23 -20.90 1.83
C VAL A 455 7.97 -20.47 1.10
N ILE A 456 7.43 -19.31 1.43
CA ILE A 456 6.45 -18.67 0.56
C ILE A 456 7.21 -18.31 -0.71
N ALA A 457 7.13 -19.19 -1.72
CA ALA A 457 7.58 -18.97 -3.09
C ALA A 457 8.94 -18.25 -3.21
N GLY A 458 10.00 -18.79 -2.60
CA GLY A 458 11.37 -18.27 -2.77
C GLY A 458 11.71 -17.03 -1.96
N MET A 459 10.85 -16.57 -1.06
CA MET A 459 11.13 -15.42 -0.21
C MET A 459 11.66 -15.85 1.14
N ASN A 460 12.76 -15.22 1.56
CA ASN A 460 13.14 -15.15 2.97
C ASN A 460 12.04 -14.35 3.67
N THR A 461 11.08 -15.06 4.26
CA THR A 461 10.10 -14.41 5.13
C THR A 461 10.80 -14.11 6.43
N ASP A 462 11.09 -12.82 6.65
CA ASP A 462 11.45 -12.33 7.97
C ASP A 462 10.47 -12.88 9.00
N ALA A 463 10.95 -13.25 10.15
CA ALA A 463 10.14 -13.90 11.16
C ALA A 463 8.91 -13.03 11.51
N ILE A 464 7.74 -13.64 11.46
CA ILE A 464 6.48 -12.99 11.85
C ILE A 464 6.42 -12.99 13.38
N VAL A 465 6.91 -11.92 14.01
CA VAL A 465 7.08 -11.83 15.46
C VAL A 465 6.28 -10.69 16.09
N LEU A 466 5.86 -10.88 17.34
CA LEU A 466 5.22 -9.83 18.13
C LEU A 466 6.19 -8.75 18.60
N GLY A 467 7.46 -9.13 18.80
CA GLY A 467 8.49 -8.26 19.33
C GLY A 467 8.53 -8.18 20.87
N LEU A 468 9.74 -8.20 21.41
CA LEU A 468 10.01 -8.18 22.84
C LEU A 468 9.34 -7.02 23.62
N PRO A 469 9.28 -5.78 23.09
CA PRO A 469 8.67 -4.67 23.84
C PRO A 469 7.19 -4.84 24.13
N LEU A 470 6.41 -5.45 23.22
CA LEU A 470 4.98 -5.73 23.39
C LEU A 470 4.77 -6.80 24.47
N LEU A 471 5.54 -7.88 24.41
CA LEU A 471 5.50 -8.98 25.40
C LEU A 471 5.87 -8.46 26.78
N ALA A 472 6.97 -7.71 26.90
CA ALA A 472 7.40 -7.10 28.15
C ALA A 472 6.30 -6.20 28.75
N GLY A 473 5.60 -5.44 27.90
CA GLY A 473 4.46 -4.61 28.32
C GLY A 473 3.35 -5.40 28.99
N VAL A 474 2.98 -6.57 28.43
CA VAL A 474 1.95 -7.44 29.01
C VAL A 474 2.42 -8.11 30.29
N PHE A 475 3.67 -8.61 30.36
CA PHE A 475 4.24 -9.21 31.56
C PHE A 475 4.33 -8.21 32.71
N ILE A 476 4.79 -6.98 32.44
CA ILE A 476 4.87 -5.92 33.46
C ILE A 476 3.48 -5.52 33.92
N ALA A 477 2.48 -5.45 33.02
CA ALA A 477 1.09 -5.22 33.41
C ALA A 477 0.56 -6.31 34.33
N GLY A 478 0.87 -7.59 34.04
CA GLY A 478 0.52 -8.73 34.90
C GLY A 478 1.12 -8.60 36.29
N TYR A 479 2.42 -8.34 36.38
CA TYR A 479 3.13 -8.13 37.64
C TYR A 479 2.52 -6.96 38.45
N ARG A 480 2.33 -5.79 37.83
CA ARG A 480 1.76 -4.60 38.48
C ARG A 480 0.30 -4.80 38.91
N ALA A 481 -0.48 -5.57 38.15
CA ALA A 481 -1.85 -5.93 38.51
C ALA A 481 -1.92 -6.88 39.70
N ALA A 482 -0.95 -7.84 39.80
CA ALA A 482 -0.81 -8.77 40.90
C ALA A 482 -0.31 -8.09 42.19
N THR A 483 0.59 -7.11 42.07
CA THR A 483 1.14 -6.34 43.20
C THR A 483 0.23 -5.21 43.73
N GLY A 484 -0.99 -5.12 43.23
CA GLY A 484 -2.04 -4.27 43.82
C GLY A 484 -2.23 -2.89 43.17
N GLU A 485 -1.64 -2.63 41.99
CA GLU A 485 -1.83 -1.36 41.26
C GLU A 485 -3.22 -1.20 40.63
N GLY A 486 -4.26 -1.35 41.39
CA GLY A 486 -5.58 -0.81 41.16
C GLY A 486 -6.33 -1.26 39.88
N ARG A 487 -7.53 -0.71 39.69
CA ARG A 487 -8.48 -1.08 38.62
C ARG A 487 -7.97 -0.72 37.22
N THR A 488 -7.16 0.33 37.10
CA THR A 488 -6.65 0.81 35.80
C THR A 488 -5.68 -0.20 35.16
N MET A 489 -4.76 -0.73 35.99
CA MET A 489 -3.79 -1.73 35.50
C MET A 489 -4.48 -3.04 35.13
N ARG A 490 -5.49 -3.50 35.90
CA ARG A 490 -6.30 -4.69 35.52
C ARG A 490 -7.03 -4.50 34.20
N ARG A 491 -7.53 -3.28 33.90
CA ARG A 491 -8.15 -2.99 32.58
C ARG A 491 -7.12 -3.01 31.46
N ALA A 492 -5.95 -2.45 31.68
CA ALA A 492 -4.86 -2.50 30.70
C ALA A 492 -4.41 -3.95 30.43
N LEU A 493 -4.23 -4.74 31.50
CA LEU A 493 -3.93 -6.18 31.36
C LEU A 493 -5.01 -6.93 30.59
N ALA A 494 -6.29 -6.62 30.80
CA ALA A 494 -7.38 -7.26 30.03
C ALA A 494 -7.28 -6.95 28.52
N LEU A 495 -6.84 -5.74 28.12
CA LEU A 495 -6.57 -5.41 26.72
C LEU A 495 -5.34 -6.19 26.21
N GLY A 496 -4.26 -6.29 26.99
CA GLY A 496 -3.09 -7.07 26.64
C GLY A 496 -3.39 -8.56 26.47
N LEU A 497 -4.20 -9.14 27.36
CA LEU A 497 -4.66 -10.53 27.27
C LEU A 497 -5.58 -10.76 26.07
N PHE A 498 -6.41 -9.77 25.72
CA PHE A 498 -7.21 -9.84 24.49
C PHE A 498 -6.32 -9.86 23.25
N GLY A 499 -5.27 -9.01 23.22
CA GLY A 499 -4.25 -9.05 22.18
C GLY A 499 -3.52 -10.40 22.13
N ALA A 500 -3.12 -10.94 23.29
CA ALA A 500 -2.48 -12.25 23.39
C ALA A 500 -3.40 -13.38 22.89
N ALA A 501 -4.70 -13.30 23.15
CA ALA A 501 -5.69 -14.26 22.63
C ALA A 501 -5.80 -14.19 21.10
N LEU A 502 -5.79 -12.99 20.51
CA LEU A 502 -5.73 -12.84 19.05
C LEU A 502 -4.44 -13.44 18.47
N ALA A 503 -3.29 -13.21 19.12
CA ALA A 503 -2.02 -13.81 18.70
C ALA A 503 -2.04 -15.33 18.82
N PHE A 504 -2.63 -15.88 19.89
CA PHE A 504 -2.83 -17.32 20.06
C PHE A 504 -3.67 -17.92 18.93
N CYS A 505 -4.74 -17.25 18.50
CA CYS A 505 -5.54 -17.70 17.36
C CYS A 505 -4.76 -17.83 16.04
N CYS A 506 -3.61 -17.15 15.93
CA CYS A 506 -2.73 -17.26 14.76
C CYS A 506 -1.82 -18.49 14.78
N THR A 507 -1.80 -19.27 15.87
CA THR A 507 -0.85 -20.38 16.06
C THR A 507 -1.46 -21.76 15.80
N THR A 508 -0.59 -22.74 15.54
CA THR A 508 -0.97 -24.16 15.39
C THR A 508 -1.57 -24.76 16.65
N LEU A 509 -1.38 -24.15 17.83
CA LEU A 509 -1.99 -24.56 19.09
C LEU A 509 -3.48 -24.16 19.20
N SER A 510 -3.93 -23.24 18.35
CA SER A 510 -5.33 -22.81 18.37
C SER A 510 -6.23 -23.90 17.73
N PRO A 511 -7.49 -24.05 18.17
CA PRO A 511 -8.42 -25.00 17.58
C PRO A 511 -8.97 -24.51 16.22
N TRP A 512 -8.15 -23.78 15.43
CA TRP A 512 -8.57 -23.13 14.19
C TRP A 512 -9.23 -24.09 13.21
N ARG A 513 -8.61 -25.26 12.95
CA ARG A 513 -9.14 -26.25 12.01
C ARG A 513 -10.50 -26.77 12.44
N ALA A 514 -10.62 -27.20 13.70
CA ALA A 514 -11.87 -27.74 14.23
C ALA A 514 -13.01 -26.68 14.20
N VAL A 515 -12.69 -25.43 14.53
CA VAL A 515 -13.66 -24.33 14.45
C VAL A 515 -14.02 -24.02 13.00
N ASN A 516 -13.06 -24.05 12.08
CA ASN A 516 -13.31 -23.80 10.67
C ASN A 516 -14.22 -24.87 10.04
N GLU A 517 -13.99 -26.13 10.38
CA GLU A 517 -14.85 -27.25 9.96
C GLU A 517 -16.30 -27.09 10.48
N GLN A 518 -16.47 -26.76 11.77
CA GLN A 518 -17.79 -26.50 12.36
C GLN A 518 -18.51 -25.29 11.73
N LEU A 519 -17.77 -24.30 11.25
CA LEU A 519 -18.29 -23.13 10.58
C LEU A 519 -18.41 -23.30 9.05
N GLY A 520 -18.26 -24.53 8.54
CA GLY A 520 -18.38 -24.81 7.10
C GLY A 520 -17.36 -24.10 6.23
N GLY A 521 -16.14 -23.91 6.74
CA GLY A 521 -15.05 -23.26 5.99
C GLY A 521 -15.07 -21.72 6.05
N LEU A 522 -15.89 -21.11 6.89
CA LEU A 522 -16.03 -19.64 6.97
C LEU A 522 -14.70 -18.95 7.30
N LEU A 523 -13.82 -19.58 8.10
CA LEU A 523 -12.53 -18.99 8.44
C LEU A 523 -11.55 -18.95 7.26
N ASN A 524 -11.79 -19.68 6.18
CA ASN A 524 -10.97 -19.60 4.98
C ASN A 524 -11.02 -18.21 4.32
N TYR A 525 -12.10 -17.44 4.54
CA TYR A 525 -12.18 -16.06 4.09
C TYR A 525 -11.18 -15.11 4.78
N VAL A 526 -10.62 -15.52 5.93
CA VAL A 526 -9.49 -14.78 6.56
C VAL A 526 -8.22 -14.94 5.74
N GLN A 527 -8.11 -16.01 4.93
CA GLN A 527 -6.96 -16.42 4.13
C GLN A 527 -5.73 -16.77 4.98
N MET A 528 -5.20 -15.80 5.73
CA MET A 528 -3.97 -15.91 6.53
C MET A 528 -4.26 -15.49 7.98
N PRO A 529 -4.33 -16.40 8.96
CA PRO A 529 -4.63 -16.08 10.35
C PRO A 529 -3.67 -15.06 10.96
N PHE A 530 -2.39 -15.06 10.57
CA PHE A 530 -1.39 -14.13 11.10
C PHE A 530 -1.71 -12.64 10.80
N ARG A 531 -2.64 -12.31 9.92
CA ARG A 531 -3.17 -10.94 9.75
C ARG A 531 -3.75 -10.35 11.04
N MET A 532 -4.16 -11.19 12.00
CA MET A 532 -4.62 -10.74 13.30
C MET A 532 -3.48 -10.26 14.22
N LEU A 533 -2.20 -10.55 13.91
CA LEU A 533 -1.08 -10.15 14.77
C LEU A 533 -0.95 -8.64 14.90
N THR A 534 -1.14 -7.88 13.83
CA THR A 534 -1.09 -6.41 13.92
C THR A 534 -2.25 -5.86 14.77
N MET A 535 -3.42 -6.50 14.75
CA MET A 535 -4.52 -6.17 15.68
C MET A 535 -4.16 -6.55 17.13
N ALA A 536 -3.53 -7.71 17.32
CA ALA A 536 -3.01 -8.15 18.62
C ALA A 536 -1.99 -7.15 19.17
N SER A 537 -1.02 -6.75 18.34
CA SER A 537 0.00 -5.75 18.67
C SER A 537 -0.60 -4.43 19.10
N PHE A 538 -1.70 -3.98 18.49
CA PHE A 538 -2.38 -2.76 18.90
C PHE A 538 -2.95 -2.86 20.33
N PHE A 539 -3.63 -3.95 20.69
CA PHE A 539 -4.17 -4.12 22.04
C PHE A 539 -3.05 -4.31 23.08
N MET A 540 -1.99 -5.04 22.73
CA MET A 540 -0.81 -5.18 23.56
C MET A 540 -0.07 -3.85 23.72
N ALA A 541 -0.04 -3.00 22.68
CA ALA A 541 0.53 -1.65 22.76
C ALA A 541 -0.26 -0.73 23.71
N LEU A 542 -1.59 -0.81 23.73
CA LEU A 542 -2.40 -0.09 24.72
C LEU A 542 -2.06 -0.55 26.15
N CYS A 543 -1.90 -1.85 26.37
CA CYS A 543 -1.47 -2.43 27.63
C CYS A 543 -0.08 -1.93 28.03
N GLY A 544 0.89 -2.04 27.11
CA GLY A 544 2.28 -1.61 27.33
C GLY A 544 2.39 -0.11 27.60
N GLY A 545 1.63 0.72 26.90
CA GLY A 545 1.58 2.17 27.15
C GLY A 545 1.16 2.53 28.58
N GLU A 546 0.16 1.82 29.14
CA GLU A 546 -0.20 1.95 30.54
C GLU A 546 0.87 1.38 31.48
N ALA A 547 1.35 0.17 31.20
CA ALA A 547 2.26 -0.55 32.07
C ALA A 547 3.66 0.08 32.13
N LEU A 548 4.20 0.53 31.00
CA LEU A 548 5.56 1.04 30.90
C LEU A 548 5.65 2.55 31.14
N CYS A 549 4.67 3.33 30.66
CA CYS A 549 4.69 4.79 30.74
C CYS A 549 3.70 5.38 31.77
N GLY A 550 2.90 4.53 32.42
CA GLY A 550 1.88 4.92 33.39
C GLY A 550 2.43 5.20 34.82
N TRP A 551 3.42 6.08 34.97
CA TRP A 551 4.00 6.42 36.24
C TRP A 551 3.30 7.62 36.92
N ARG A 552 3.36 7.70 38.24
CA ARG A 552 2.79 8.81 39.02
C ARG A 552 3.48 10.14 38.70
N THR A 553 4.79 10.11 38.44
CA THR A 553 5.56 11.30 38.08
C THR A 553 5.68 11.46 36.56
N LYS A 554 5.33 12.65 36.06
CA LYS A 554 5.41 12.97 34.62
C LYS A 554 6.80 12.71 34.04
N LYS A 555 7.87 13.09 34.75
CA LYS A 555 9.26 12.94 34.33
C LYS A 555 9.64 11.46 34.11
N ARG A 556 9.19 10.54 34.98
CA ARG A 556 9.43 9.10 34.80
C ARG A 556 8.70 8.57 33.56
N GLY A 557 7.45 8.99 33.34
CA GLY A 557 6.69 8.61 32.14
C GLY A 557 7.37 9.08 30.85
N GLU A 558 7.97 10.27 30.84
CA GLU A 558 8.74 10.79 29.69
C GLU A 558 10.01 9.95 29.42
N VAL A 559 10.79 9.69 30.47
CA VAL A 559 12.01 8.86 30.37
C VAL A 559 11.66 7.46 29.87
N CYS A 560 10.59 6.85 30.38
CA CYS A 560 10.15 5.54 29.93
C CYS A 560 9.66 5.55 28.47
N ALA A 561 8.97 6.60 28.02
CA ALA A 561 8.53 6.71 26.62
C ALA A 561 9.73 6.88 25.65
N LEU A 562 10.76 7.63 26.06
CA LEU A 562 12.01 7.75 25.29
C LEU A 562 12.80 6.44 25.29
N ALA A 563 12.95 5.79 26.44
CA ALA A 563 13.62 4.49 26.54
C ALA A 563 12.90 3.43 25.68
N LEU A 564 11.56 3.46 25.68
CA LEU A 564 10.75 2.58 24.87
C LEU A 564 10.93 2.84 23.37
N LEU A 565 11.02 4.12 22.95
CA LEU A 565 11.34 4.47 21.57
C LEU A 565 12.67 3.86 21.12
N VAL A 566 13.72 4.03 21.95
CA VAL A 566 15.06 3.48 21.67
C VAL A 566 15.02 1.94 21.61
N LEU A 567 14.34 1.31 22.56
CA LEU A 567 14.21 -0.14 22.61
C LEU A 567 13.46 -0.69 21.39
N CYS A 568 12.31 -0.10 21.05
CA CYS A 568 11.54 -0.52 19.87
C CYS A 568 12.35 -0.30 18.59
N ALA A 569 13.03 0.84 18.46
CA ALA A 569 13.89 1.15 17.33
C ALA A 569 15.03 0.11 17.20
N ALA A 570 15.67 -0.25 18.30
CA ALA A 570 16.72 -1.27 18.32
C ALA A 570 16.20 -2.65 17.89
N CYS A 571 15.00 -3.04 18.35
CA CYS A 571 14.39 -4.32 18.00
C CYS A 571 14.03 -4.46 16.52
N VAL A 572 13.64 -3.35 15.85
CA VAL A 572 13.25 -3.39 14.44
C VAL A 572 14.34 -2.88 13.49
N HIS A 573 15.50 -2.47 14.05
CA HIS A 573 16.63 -1.98 13.26
C HIS A 573 17.12 -3.00 12.22
N PRO A 574 17.27 -4.30 12.53
CA PRO A 574 17.71 -5.27 11.53
C PRO A 574 16.78 -5.31 10.31
N LEU A 575 15.48 -5.47 10.52
CA LEU A 575 14.47 -5.46 9.47
C LEU A 575 14.52 -4.18 8.61
N LEU A 576 14.55 -3.00 9.25
CA LEU A 576 14.57 -1.74 8.52
C LEU A 576 15.88 -1.49 7.79
N SER A 577 17.00 -1.95 8.35
CA SER A 577 18.32 -1.85 7.70
C SER A 577 18.42 -2.77 6.51
N ASP A 578 17.90 -3.98 6.60
CA ASP A 578 17.84 -4.93 5.51
C ASP A 578 17.08 -4.35 4.32
N HIS A 579 15.87 -3.83 4.56
CA HIS A 579 15.11 -3.17 3.50
C HIS A 579 15.74 -1.87 2.99
N ALA A 580 16.40 -1.09 3.83
CA ALA A 580 17.07 0.13 3.43
C ALA A 580 18.30 -0.12 2.55
N LEU A 581 19.05 -1.19 2.87
CA LEU A 581 20.28 -1.57 2.19
C LEU A 581 20.07 -2.63 1.10
N SER A 582 18.86 -3.19 1.00
CA SER A 582 18.53 -4.20 0.00
C SER A 582 18.82 -3.71 -1.40
N THR A 583 19.48 -4.55 -2.18
CA THR A 583 19.73 -4.39 -3.62
C THR A 583 18.65 -5.08 -4.46
N ASP A 584 17.73 -5.79 -3.82
CA ASP A 584 16.57 -6.39 -4.47
C ASP A 584 15.54 -5.29 -4.78
N ILE A 585 15.65 -4.73 -5.98
CA ILE A 585 14.89 -3.58 -6.44
C ILE A 585 13.74 -4.07 -7.30
N LEU A 586 12.55 -3.55 -7.00
CA LEU A 586 11.40 -3.81 -7.84
C LEU A 586 11.56 -3.04 -9.17
N PRO A 587 11.58 -3.73 -10.32
CA PRO A 587 11.40 -3.05 -11.58
C PRO A 587 10.02 -2.39 -11.62
N TYR A 588 9.91 -1.19 -12.20
CA TYR A 588 8.65 -0.42 -12.22
C TYR A 588 8.32 0.20 -13.57
N GLY A 589 8.86 -0.38 -14.64
CA GLY A 589 8.46 -0.10 -16.01
C GLY A 589 6.97 -0.35 -16.25
N ARG A 590 6.45 0.06 -17.39
CA ARG A 590 5.02 -0.10 -17.69
C ARG A 590 4.65 -1.57 -17.88
N GLU A 591 5.53 -2.36 -18.47
CA GLU A 591 5.28 -3.74 -18.83
C GLU A 591 5.33 -4.70 -17.65
N ASP A 592 6.15 -4.42 -16.64
CA ASP A 592 6.36 -5.28 -15.48
C ASP A 592 5.11 -5.51 -14.60
N PHE A 593 4.07 -4.68 -14.73
CA PHE A 593 2.88 -4.72 -13.89
C PHE A 593 1.60 -5.09 -14.64
N GLN A 594 1.67 -5.37 -15.94
CA GLN A 594 0.48 -5.61 -16.76
C GLN A 594 -0.17 -6.97 -16.49
N ALA A 595 0.64 -7.96 -16.12
CA ALA A 595 0.24 -9.36 -15.97
C ALA A 595 0.00 -9.80 -14.51
N VAL A 596 -0.26 -8.86 -13.58
CA VAL A 596 -0.40 -9.22 -12.16
C VAL A 596 -1.76 -9.84 -11.90
N ASN A 597 -1.75 -11.15 -11.65
CA ASN A 597 -2.83 -12.00 -11.16
C ASN A 597 -4.22 -11.75 -11.80
N MET A 598 -4.73 -12.71 -12.55
CA MET A 598 -6.08 -12.73 -13.13
C MET A 598 -7.18 -12.77 -12.07
N ASP A 599 -7.05 -11.93 -11.02
CA ASP A 599 -8.08 -11.74 -10.00
C ASP A 599 -9.25 -10.90 -10.53
N TYR A 600 -10.44 -11.22 -10.07
CA TYR A 600 -11.68 -10.49 -10.43
C TYR A 600 -12.00 -10.49 -11.92
N ARG A 601 -11.98 -11.71 -12.51
CA ARG A 601 -12.19 -11.95 -13.94
C ARG A 601 -13.61 -12.38 -14.27
N LEU A 602 -14.03 -12.12 -15.51
CA LEU A 602 -15.21 -12.71 -16.14
C LEU A 602 -14.97 -14.21 -16.38
N PRO A 603 -16.02 -15.01 -16.56
CA PRO A 603 -15.92 -16.47 -16.62
C PRO A 603 -14.99 -17.03 -17.70
N ASN A 604 -14.96 -16.37 -18.87
CA ASN A 604 -14.18 -16.85 -20.03
C ASN A 604 -12.89 -16.06 -20.27
N MET A 605 -12.56 -15.07 -19.44
CA MET A 605 -11.29 -14.34 -19.51
C MET A 605 -10.10 -15.29 -19.33
N ARG A 606 -9.15 -15.22 -20.24
CA ARG A 606 -7.87 -15.97 -20.20
C ARG A 606 -6.72 -15.00 -20.37
N GLU A 607 -5.57 -15.32 -19.81
CA GLU A 607 -4.36 -14.51 -19.96
C GLU A 607 -3.92 -14.44 -21.42
N SER A 608 -3.93 -15.58 -22.15
CA SER A 608 -3.61 -15.63 -23.57
C SER A 608 -4.51 -14.75 -24.45
N THR A 609 -5.74 -14.45 -24.02
CA THR A 609 -6.61 -13.52 -24.77
C THR A 609 -6.05 -12.10 -24.80
N THR A 610 -5.26 -11.72 -23.79
CA THR A 610 -4.74 -10.36 -23.66
C THR A 610 -3.49 -10.10 -24.50
N GLU A 611 -2.91 -11.14 -25.09
CA GLU A 611 -1.79 -11.02 -26.04
C GLU A 611 -2.26 -10.45 -27.38
N ASP A 612 -3.54 -10.66 -27.72
CA ASP A 612 -4.17 -10.14 -28.94
C ASP A 612 -4.67 -8.70 -28.71
N THR A 613 -3.88 -7.73 -29.11
CA THR A 613 -4.19 -6.29 -28.95
C THR A 613 -4.85 -5.66 -30.18
N ASP A 614 -5.13 -6.45 -31.21
CA ASP A 614 -5.72 -5.97 -32.45
C ASP A 614 -7.26 -5.94 -32.40
N ILE A 615 -7.83 -5.23 -33.36
CA ILE A 615 -9.27 -5.24 -33.58
C ILE A 615 -9.62 -6.30 -34.63
N HIS A 616 -10.73 -7.01 -34.42
CA HIS A 616 -11.22 -8.01 -35.34
C HIS A 616 -12.56 -7.61 -35.92
N ILE A 617 -12.70 -7.70 -37.23
CA ILE A 617 -13.93 -7.38 -37.94
C ILE A 617 -14.44 -8.64 -38.66
N GLU A 618 -15.64 -9.03 -38.27
CA GLU A 618 -16.40 -10.09 -38.95
C GLU A 618 -17.54 -9.46 -39.76
N GLY A 619 -17.61 -9.75 -41.06
CA GLY A 619 -18.64 -9.21 -41.94
C GLY A 619 -18.11 -8.10 -42.86
N GLY A 620 -19.02 -7.26 -43.35
CA GLY A 620 -18.72 -6.27 -44.39
C GLY A 620 -18.42 -4.87 -43.84
N ALA A 621 -17.43 -4.72 -42.97
CA ALA A 621 -17.02 -3.40 -42.47
C ALA A 621 -15.50 -3.21 -42.59
N GLN A 622 -15.08 -1.94 -42.55
CA GLN A 622 -13.69 -1.51 -42.47
C GLN A 622 -13.52 -0.52 -41.34
N ALA A 623 -12.36 -0.56 -40.66
CA ALA A 623 -11.97 0.38 -39.64
C ALA A 623 -10.65 1.06 -40.01
N ALA A 624 -10.57 2.35 -39.80
CA ALA A 624 -9.37 3.16 -39.99
C ALA A 624 -9.16 4.10 -38.79
N GLU A 625 -8.00 4.70 -38.68
CA GLU A 625 -7.66 5.68 -37.63
C GLU A 625 -7.95 5.16 -36.21
N TYR A 626 -7.69 3.87 -35.97
CA TYR A 626 -7.88 3.25 -34.66
C TYR A 626 -6.99 3.91 -33.60
N ARG A 627 -7.59 4.29 -32.48
CA ARG A 627 -6.88 4.84 -31.32
C ARG A 627 -7.48 4.28 -30.04
N LYS A 628 -6.63 3.82 -29.14
CA LYS A 628 -7.00 3.33 -27.81
C LYS A 628 -6.29 4.13 -26.72
N ALA A 629 -7.04 4.60 -25.74
CA ALA A 629 -6.52 5.29 -24.55
C ALA A 629 -7.21 4.72 -23.30
N GLY A 630 -6.58 3.73 -22.67
CA GLY A 630 -7.17 2.98 -21.57
C GLY A 630 -8.49 2.30 -21.98
N THR A 631 -9.60 2.66 -21.34
CA THR A 631 -10.96 2.13 -21.62
C THR A 631 -11.69 2.87 -22.73
N HIS A 632 -11.06 3.83 -23.40
CA HIS A 632 -11.64 4.62 -24.47
C HIS A 632 -11.04 4.24 -25.83
N ILE A 633 -11.89 3.90 -26.80
CA ILE A 633 -11.49 3.57 -28.16
C ILE A 633 -12.23 4.47 -29.15
N THR A 634 -11.51 4.94 -30.15
CA THR A 634 -12.07 5.64 -31.31
C THR A 634 -11.55 5.05 -32.60
N ALA A 635 -12.42 5.00 -33.65
CA ALA A 635 -12.03 4.57 -35.00
C ALA A 635 -12.95 5.20 -36.04
N GLN A 636 -12.52 5.27 -37.30
CA GLN A 636 -13.40 5.55 -38.43
C GLN A 636 -13.94 4.23 -38.98
N ILE A 637 -15.26 4.10 -39.03
CA ILE A 637 -15.93 2.86 -39.46
C ILE A 637 -16.73 3.12 -40.74
N GLN A 638 -16.69 2.13 -41.65
CA GLN A 638 -17.60 2.02 -42.77
C GLN A 638 -18.07 0.57 -42.88
N ALA A 639 -19.37 0.32 -42.70
CA ALA A 639 -19.99 -1.00 -42.79
C ALA A 639 -20.93 -1.04 -43.98
N ASP A 640 -20.61 -1.75 -45.06
CA ASP A 640 -21.43 -1.93 -46.23
C ASP A 640 -22.48 -3.03 -46.03
N ARG A 641 -22.20 -3.96 -45.10
CA ARG A 641 -23.13 -5.01 -44.62
C ARG A 641 -23.08 -5.09 -43.11
N ASP A 642 -23.99 -5.84 -42.52
CA ASP A 642 -23.96 -6.12 -41.10
C ASP A 642 -22.60 -6.73 -40.71
N ALA A 643 -22.01 -6.17 -39.66
CA ALA A 643 -20.68 -6.57 -39.20
C ALA A 643 -20.58 -6.56 -37.67
N LYS A 644 -19.61 -7.28 -37.17
CA LYS A 644 -19.22 -7.27 -35.76
C LYS A 644 -17.77 -6.80 -35.65
N LEU A 645 -17.55 -5.81 -34.77
CA LEU A 645 -16.22 -5.31 -34.45
C LEU A 645 -15.87 -5.74 -33.02
N THR A 646 -14.95 -6.67 -32.86
CA THR A 646 -14.39 -7.07 -31.56
C THR A 646 -13.15 -6.24 -31.29
N VAL A 647 -13.08 -5.65 -30.10
CA VAL A 647 -11.99 -4.77 -29.67
C VAL A 647 -11.26 -5.35 -28.44
N PRO A 648 -9.97 -5.00 -28.23
CA PRO A 648 -9.18 -5.49 -27.11
C PRO A 648 -9.58 -4.81 -25.79
N LEU A 649 -10.82 -5.05 -25.36
CA LEU A 649 -11.42 -4.70 -24.08
C LEU A 649 -12.25 -5.88 -23.58
N PHE A 650 -12.28 -6.13 -22.28
CA PHE A 650 -13.24 -7.06 -21.69
C PHE A 650 -14.63 -6.43 -21.56
N ALA A 651 -15.66 -7.22 -21.84
CA ALA A 651 -17.06 -6.75 -21.89
C ALA A 651 -17.68 -6.55 -20.50
N PHE A 652 -16.99 -5.79 -19.64
CA PHE A 652 -17.55 -5.40 -18.34
C PHE A 652 -18.80 -4.54 -18.52
N ALA A 653 -19.79 -4.74 -17.64
CA ALA A 653 -21.03 -3.99 -17.64
C ALA A 653 -20.77 -2.48 -17.48
N GLY A 654 -21.34 -1.68 -18.41
CA GLY A 654 -21.22 -0.22 -18.39
C GLY A 654 -20.45 0.40 -19.56
N TYR A 655 -19.98 -0.40 -20.52
CA TYR A 655 -19.50 0.13 -21.80
C TYR A 655 -20.63 0.58 -22.69
N GLU A 656 -20.43 1.69 -23.37
CA GLU A 656 -21.29 2.17 -24.46
C GLU A 656 -20.45 2.38 -25.72
N ALA A 657 -21.05 2.06 -26.89
CA ALA A 657 -20.52 2.37 -28.19
C ALA A 657 -21.50 3.26 -28.97
N SER A 658 -20.96 4.19 -29.74
CA SER A 658 -21.75 5.03 -30.65
C SER A 658 -20.98 5.34 -31.92
N VAL A 659 -21.72 5.49 -33.06
CA VAL A 659 -21.16 5.98 -34.31
C VAL A 659 -21.91 7.28 -34.67
N GLU A 660 -21.19 8.38 -34.82
CA GLU A 660 -21.77 9.75 -35.01
C GLU A 660 -22.86 10.07 -33.98
N GLY A 661 -22.69 9.61 -32.71
CA GLY A 661 -23.67 9.83 -31.64
C GLY A 661 -24.85 8.84 -31.63
N GLN A 662 -25.02 7.99 -32.63
CA GLN A 662 -26.01 6.92 -32.62
C GLN A 662 -25.51 5.75 -31.82
N LYS A 663 -26.27 5.31 -30.79
CA LYS A 663 -25.87 4.15 -29.95
C LYS A 663 -25.83 2.86 -30.76
N MET A 664 -24.77 2.12 -30.63
CA MET A 664 -24.59 0.78 -31.15
C MET A 664 -24.80 -0.26 -30.05
N LYS A 665 -25.27 -1.45 -30.44
CA LYS A 665 -25.38 -2.58 -29.52
C LYS A 665 -23.99 -3.13 -29.22
N VAL A 666 -23.69 -3.37 -27.94
CA VAL A 666 -22.49 -4.02 -27.47
C VAL A 666 -22.82 -5.38 -26.87
N GLU A 667 -21.96 -6.37 -27.13
CA GLU A 667 -22.09 -7.76 -26.68
C GLU A 667 -20.73 -8.26 -26.18
N ALA A 668 -20.72 -9.39 -25.49
CA ALA A 668 -19.51 -10.16 -25.19
C ALA A 668 -19.37 -11.25 -26.26
N ASP A 669 -18.14 -11.50 -26.73
CA ASP A 669 -17.83 -12.70 -27.51
C ASP A 669 -17.59 -13.92 -26.59
N GLU A 670 -17.16 -15.04 -27.18
CA GLU A 670 -16.89 -16.29 -26.45
C GLU A 670 -15.73 -16.19 -25.43
N LEU A 671 -14.87 -15.18 -25.56
CA LEU A 671 -13.73 -14.89 -24.67
C LEU A 671 -13.99 -13.70 -23.75
N ASP A 672 -15.25 -13.27 -23.61
CA ASP A 672 -15.67 -12.10 -22.87
C ASP A 672 -15.06 -10.78 -23.38
N ARG A 673 -14.65 -10.70 -24.66
CA ARG A 673 -14.19 -9.47 -25.30
C ARG A 673 -15.37 -8.62 -25.72
N LEU A 674 -15.19 -7.30 -25.74
CA LEU A 674 -16.22 -6.35 -26.14
C LEU A 674 -16.40 -6.33 -27.66
N THR A 675 -17.61 -6.64 -28.11
CA THR A 675 -17.99 -6.69 -29.52
C THR A 675 -19.09 -5.66 -29.80
N VAL A 676 -18.89 -4.81 -30.81
CA VAL A 676 -19.84 -3.81 -31.27
C VAL A 676 -20.56 -4.33 -32.53
N CYS A 677 -21.88 -4.37 -32.50
CA CYS A 677 -22.70 -4.71 -33.66
C CYS A 677 -22.88 -3.47 -34.55
N LEU A 678 -22.44 -3.59 -35.81
CA LEU A 678 -22.50 -2.52 -36.82
C LEU A 678 -23.53 -2.91 -37.90
N PRO A 679 -24.73 -2.31 -37.93
CA PRO A 679 -25.71 -2.53 -39.02
C PRO A 679 -25.16 -2.05 -40.37
N ALA A 680 -25.68 -2.63 -41.46
CA ALA A 680 -25.38 -2.19 -42.84
C ALA A 680 -25.66 -0.69 -42.99
N GLY A 681 -24.76 0.02 -43.69
CA GLY A 681 -24.85 1.47 -43.87
C GLY A 681 -24.27 2.31 -42.73
N THR A 682 -23.78 1.71 -41.65
CA THR A 682 -23.12 2.46 -40.58
C THR A 682 -21.83 3.07 -41.10
N LYS A 683 -21.68 4.39 -40.98
CA LYS A 683 -20.47 5.11 -41.40
C LYS A 683 -20.22 6.30 -40.48
N GLY A 684 -18.93 6.50 -40.13
CA GLY A 684 -18.48 7.64 -39.36
C GLY A 684 -17.59 7.27 -38.19
N ARG A 685 -17.45 8.20 -37.26
CA ARG A 685 -16.56 8.04 -36.10
C ARG A 685 -17.22 7.16 -35.03
N LEU A 686 -16.65 6.00 -34.79
CA LEU A 686 -16.95 5.15 -33.65
C LEU A 686 -16.31 5.72 -32.38
N ASP A 687 -17.07 5.73 -31.31
CA ASP A 687 -16.64 6.10 -29.96
C ASP A 687 -17.10 5.02 -28.97
N ILE A 688 -16.15 4.31 -28.37
CA ILE A 688 -16.40 3.30 -27.32
C ILE A 688 -15.82 3.81 -26.01
N ARG A 689 -16.65 3.93 -24.99
CA ARG A 689 -16.23 4.42 -23.68
C ARG A 689 -16.93 3.71 -22.54
N TYR A 690 -16.27 3.70 -21.40
CA TYR A 690 -16.85 3.22 -20.16
C TYR A 690 -17.62 4.36 -19.47
N VAL A 691 -18.93 4.22 -19.35
CA VAL A 691 -19.81 5.24 -18.74
C VAL A 691 -20.43 4.76 -17.41
N GLY A 692 -20.38 3.46 -17.15
CA GLY A 692 -21.06 2.82 -16.02
C GLY A 692 -22.57 2.71 -16.25
N ILE A 693 -23.28 2.18 -15.26
CA ILE A 693 -24.73 1.96 -15.33
C ILE A 693 -25.46 3.09 -14.60
N GLY A 694 -26.54 3.62 -15.20
CA GLY A 694 -27.24 4.80 -14.69
C GLY A 694 -27.67 4.72 -13.22
N TYR A 695 -28.19 3.58 -12.74
CA TYR A 695 -28.61 3.45 -11.34
C TYR A 695 -27.46 3.47 -10.33
N TRP A 696 -26.20 3.24 -10.75
CA TRP A 696 -25.04 3.41 -9.86
C TRP A 696 -24.87 4.87 -9.41
N ARG A 697 -25.30 5.83 -10.25
CA ARG A 697 -25.24 7.26 -9.90
C ARG A 697 -26.13 7.61 -8.70
N ILE A 698 -27.18 6.84 -8.45
CA ILE A 698 -28.01 6.99 -7.24
C ILE A 698 -27.20 6.57 -6.01
N ALA A 699 -26.48 5.45 -6.09
CA ALA A 699 -25.61 4.98 -5.01
C ALA A 699 -24.46 5.97 -4.73
N ASP A 700 -23.85 6.52 -5.80
CA ASP A 700 -22.82 7.57 -5.70
C ASP A 700 -23.38 8.81 -4.98
N ALA A 701 -24.55 9.28 -5.40
CA ALA A 701 -25.20 10.46 -4.82
C ALA A 701 -25.57 10.27 -3.34
N VAL A 702 -26.10 9.10 -2.96
CA VAL A 702 -26.41 8.78 -1.55
C VAL A 702 -25.17 8.81 -0.70
N SER A 703 -24.09 8.14 -1.14
CA SER A 703 -22.82 8.10 -0.40
C SER A 703 -22.22 9.50 -0.25
N LEU A 704 -22.22 10.31 -1.31
CA LEU A 704 -21.70 11.68 -1.30
C LEU A 704 -22.55 12.62 -0.43
N ALA A 705 -23.88 12.55 -0.51
CA ALA A 705 -24.77 13.38 0.28
C ALA A 705 -24.62 13.14 1.78
N LEU A 706 -24.42 11.89 2.19
CA LEU A 706 -24.16 11.55 3.60
C LEU A 706 -22.82 12.09 4.09
N LEU A 707 -21.77 12.05 3.27
CA LEU A 707 -20.47 12.64 3.59
C LEU A 707 -20.58 14.16 3.76
N ALA A 708 -21.22 14.85 2.80
CA ALA A 708 -21.41 16.30 2.82
C ALA A 708 -22.30 16.75 3.98
N GLY A 709 -23.41 16.06 4.24
CA GLY A 709 -24.33 16.39 5.34
C GLY A 709 -23.68 16.33 6.72
N ARG A 710 -22.76 15.36 6.94
CA ARG A 710 -21.98 15.27 8.17
C ARG A 710 -20.94 16.38 8.33
N ALA A 711 -20.30 16.78 7.23
CA ALA A 711 -19.33 17.88 7.23
C ALA A 711 -20.02 19.20 7.61
N ILE A 712 -21.18 19.47 7.01
CA ILE A 712 -21.99 20.68 7.28
C ILE A 712 -22.55 20.69 8.70
N GLY A 713 -23.07 19.57 9.19
CA GLY A 713 -23.62 19.45 10.55
C GLY A 713 -22.55 19.67 11.63
N ARG A 714 -21.29 19.27 11.38
CA ARG A 714 -20.17 19.56 12.28
C ARG A 714 -19.77 21.04 12.28
N ARG A 715 -19.75 21.71 11.12
CA ARG A 715 -19.48 23.17 11.04
C ARG A 715 -20.51 23.97 11.83
N ARG A 716 -21.81 23.71 11.63
CA ARG A 716 -22.88 24.39 12.37
C ARG A 716 -22.84 24.17 13.88
N LYS A 717 -22.34 23.00 14.34
CA LYS A 717 -22.15 22.73 15.77
C LYS A 717 -20.92 23.43 16.34
N ALA A 718 -19.86 23.63 15.55
CA ALA A 718 -18.65 24.36 15.94
C ALA A 718 -18.87 25.89 15.96
N GLU A 719 -19.80 26.41 15.15
CA GLU A 719 -20.19 27.83 15.10
C GLU A 719 -21.17 28.21 16.24
N ARG A 720 -21.81 27.20 16.86
CA ARG A 720 -22.76 27.43 17.99
C ARG A 720 -22.10 27.25 19.37
N VAL A 721 -20.83 26.90 19.44
CA VAL A 721 -19.99 26.81 20.65
C VAL A 721 -18.88 27.86 20.59
#